data_eff8696690f74ff8510e03a09f45971f
#
_entry.id   eff8696690f74ff8510e03a09f45971f
#
_cell.length_a   1.000
_cell.length_b   1.000
_cell.length_c   1.000
_cell.angle_alpha   90.00
_cell.angle_beta   90.00
_cell.angle_gamma   90.00
#
_symmetry.space_group_name_H-M   'P 1'
#
loop_
_entity.id
_entity.type
_entity.pdbx_description
1 polymer ?
#
loop_
_entity_poly.entity_id
_entity_poly.type
_entity_poly.pdbx_seq_one_letter_code
_entity_poly.pdbx_strand_id
1 'polypeptide(L)'
;MRRLALFLPLILLSLSIHAKATPPTLEEQRQLFLDAEQALDAGRISTYRSFKKRLSDYPLVPYLEQQELKRRFRRLPKKDVAAFLEKYKGTPVADELREDWLEQLARKGHWKSYLEFYTPQSDTGRKCKYIRALIRSGKAEQGYAQVKRLWLDGDSQPSTCDGIFSAWEKKGFLTRDLIWARIELAMEKNNWRLARFLSRKLAPNDRRWVTRWTKLHRSPNLAKRLYKYTKPHPYRDQIMAHTIKRLSLKKPLEALEHWQKLKAKFGFAEALITPTERYLGLMLEREKDPRAFTFLQTLPLAADDERLLTAKLRSALVHFNWSQVVMLLEKVPSKEVWQYWLARAYQETGQTTKAKLGFELLANERSYYGFLAADIVKKPYHLAHIDTPVSQISLDKQKNNPGIQRAIELHEHERFIDARREWNYATKGLVNGDLQAASLVAEEAGWHDQAIFTLAKTAYWDDLELRFPLHHDDLINEAAKDFKLDPSWIYAVIRQESAFRQDARSHVGAMGLMQLMPSTARVVAKGILNQRVPKTKQLLEAETNISLGSAYLNQLSEQYKGNIILATAGYNAGPLNVDQWLGETELPADVWVELIPFHETHRYVRSVLSYMVIYDKRRGKKVTRLSDRIKAIPKRED
;
A
#
# COMPACT_ATOMS: atom_id res chain seq x y z
N MET A 1 -52.30 58.32 74.89
CA MET A 1 -51.92 58.42 73.51
C MET A 1 -51.09 57.19 73.13
N ARG A 2 -51.70 56.20 72.49
CA ARG A 2 -51.05 54.92 72.11
C ARG A 2 -50.64 55.01 70.65
N ARG A 3 -49.33 54.89 70.39
CA ARG A 3 -48.84 54.78 69.02
C ARG A 3 -48.81 53.31 68.62
N LEU A 4 -49.60 52.99 67.58
CA LEU A 4 -49.56 51.67 66.94
C LEU A 4 -48.36 51.65 65.96
N ALA A 5 -47.46 50.66 66.14
CA ALA A 5 -46.42 50.32 65.16
C ALA A 5 -46.90 49.21 64.23
N LEU A 6 -47.01 49.51 62.93
CA LEU A 6 -47.27 48.51 61.85
C LEU A 6 -45.94 47.82 61.53
N PHE A 7 -45.94 46.49 61.73
CA PHE A 7 -44.88 45.62 61.21
C PHE A 7 -45.32 45.10 59.83
N LEU A 8 -44.58 45.50 58.79
CA LEU A 8 -44.67 44.89 57.44
C LEU A 8 -43.70 43.71 57.35
N PRO A 9 -44.10 42.51 56.92
CA PRO A 9 -43.15 41.43 56.69
C PRO A 9 -42.54 41.61 55.30
N LEU A 10 -41.21 41.74 55.23
CA LEU A 10 -40.40 41.65 53.98
C LEU A 10 -40.37 40.22 53.51
N ILE A 11 -41.11 39.91 52.46
CA ILE A 11 -41.02 38.63 51.74
C ILE A 11 -39.78 38.73 50.82
N LEU A 12 -38.67 38.09 51.23
CA LEU A 12 -37.49 37.83 50.41
C LEU A 12 -37.84 36.74 49.39
N LEU A 13 -38.17 37.11 48.16
CA LEU A 13 -38.22 36.20 47.01
C LEU A 13 -36.79 35.87 46.67
N SER A 14 -36.32 34.68 47.07
CA SER A 14 -35.09 34.10 46.58
C SER A 14 -35.30 33.65 45.13
N LEU A 15 -34.92 34.48 44.17
CA LEU A 15 -34.74 34.08 42.77
C LEU A 15 -33.54 33.12 42.68
N SER A 16 -33.85 31.84 42.66
CA SER A 16 -32.87 30.80 42.28
C SER A 16 -32.54 30.98 40.80
N ILE A 17 -31.51 31.77 40.51
CA ILE A 17 -30.94 31.80 39.16
C ILE A 17 -30.31 30.43 38.94
N HIS A 18 -31.02 29.55 38.24
CA HIS A 18 -30.43 28.34 37.67
C HIS A 18 -29.43 28.79 36.60
N ALA A 19 -28.18 28.99 36.99
CA ALA A 19 -27.07 29.13 36.03
C ALA A 19 -27.09 27.88 35.15
N LYS A 20 -27.51 28.03 33.91
CA LYS A 20 -27.28 27.00 32.91
C LYS A 20 -25.78 26.71 32.91
N ALA A 21 -25.38 25.53 33.32
CA ALA A 21 -23.99 25.12 33.24
C ALA A 21 -23.49 25.38 31.81
N THR A 22 -22.43 26.12 31.66
CA THR A 22 -21.77 26.34 30.38
C THR A 22 -21.47 24.96 29.77
N PRO A 23 -21.75 24.76 28.49
CA PRO A 23 -21.39 23.51 27.83
C PRO A 23 -19.87 23.28 27.98
N PRO A 24 -19.42 22.04 28.22
CA PRO A 24 -18.00 21.74 28.38
C PRO A 24 -17.22 22.12 27.11
N THR A 25 -16.03 22.66 27.30
CA THR A 25 -15.07 22.90 26.21
C THR A 25 -14.70 21.60 25.50
N LEU A 26 -14.13 21.66 24.29
CA LEU A 26 -13.74 20.47 23.55
C LEU A 26 -12.73 19.62 24.35
N GLU A 27 -11.77 20.24 25.03
CA GLU A 27 -10.80 19.53 25.87
C GLU A 27 -11.46 18.84 27.07
N GLU A 28 -12.41 19.51 27.72
CA GLU A 28 -13.20 18.89 28.79
C GLU A 28 -14.04 17.72 28.25
N GLN A 29 -14.56 17.81 27.02
CA GLN A 29 -15.30 16.73 26.39
C GLN A 29 -14.38 15.51 26.09
N ARG A 30 -13.14 15.74 25.64
CA ARG A 30 -12.13 14.70 25.44
C ARG A 30 -11.86 13.93 26.74
N GLN A 31 -11.63 14.68 27.85
CA GLN A 31 -11.42 14.05 29.15
C GLN A 31 -12.66 13.29 29.63
N LEU A 32 -13.85 13.89 29.51
CA LEU A 32 -15.11 13.24 29.86
C LEU A 32 -15.37 11.96 29.06
N PHE A 33 -14.94 11.91 27.80
CA PHE A 33 -15.02 10.72 26.96
C PHE A 33 -14.14 9.59 27.52
N LEU A 34 -12.90 9.85 27.90
CA LEU A 34 -12.00 8.87 28.51
C LEU A 34 -12.55 8.38 29.86
N ASP A 35 -13.09 9.29 30.68
CA ASP A 35 -13.71 8.96 31.97
C ASP A 35 -14.97 8.07 31.77
N ALA A 36 -15.77 8.36 30.72
CA ALA A 36 -16.93 7.56 30.38
C ALA A 36 -16.54 6.15 29.94
N GLU A 37 -15.50 5.99 29.10
CA GLU A 37 -14.98 4.67 28.73
C GLU A 37 -14.48 3.90 29.95
N GLN A 38 -13.67 4.56 30.81
CA GLN A 38 -13.16 3.93 32.02
C GLN A 38 -14.30 3.51 32.98
N ALA A 39 -15.33 4.35 33.13
CA ALA A 39 -16.51 4.01 33.94
C ALA A 39 -17.28 2.82 33.36
N LEU A 40 -17.42 2.78 32.02
CA LEU A 40 -18.07 1.69 31.32
C LEU A 40 -17.29 0.38 31.48
N ASP A 41 -15.97 0.40 31.29
CA ASP A 41 -15.10 -0.78 31.43
C ASP A 41 -15.11 -1.32 32.86
N ALA A 42 -15.11 -0.44 33.86
CA ALA A 42 -15.24 -0.79 35.27
C ALA A 42 -16.66 -1.26 35.66
N GLY A 43 -17.64 -1.22 34.74
CA GLY A 43 -19.04 -1.60 35.05
C GLY A 43 -19.81 -0.56 35.87
N ARG A 44 -19.31 0.64 36.05
CA ARG A 44 -19.98 1.73 36.80
C ARG A 44 -21.01 2.43 35.92
N ILE A 45 -22.12 1.76 35.64
CA ILE A 45 -23.11 2.18 34.64
C ILE A 45 -23.78 3.50 34.96
N SER A 46 -24.07 3.82 36.23
CA SER A 46 -24.65 5.10 36.65
C SER A 46 -23.72 6.28 36.32
N THR A 47 -22.43 6.15 36.67
CA THR A 47 -21.38 7.12 36.40
C THR A 47 -21.18 7.30 34.89
N TYR A 48 -21.10 6.21 34.13
CA TYR A 48 -21.04 6.25 32.66
C TYR A 48 -22.20 7.06 32.07
N ARG A 49 -23.44 6.77 32.50
CA ARG A 49 -24.62 7.51 31.99
C ARG A 49 -24.58 8.99 32.31
N SER A 50 -24.07 9.38 33.48
CA SER A 50 -23.88 10.78 33.85
C SER A 50 -22.90 11.47 32.91
N PHE A 51 -21.73 10.86 32.66
CA PHE A 51 -20.75 11.41 31.72
C PHE A 51 -21.28 11.48 30.29
N LYS A 52 -21.92 10.40 29.79
CA LYS A 52 -22.51 10.35 28.48
C LYS A 52 -23.57 11.45 28.24
N LYS A 53 -24.35 11.79 29.27
CA LYS A 53 -25.35 12.88 29.17
C LYS A 53 -24.69 14.24 28.95
N ARG A 54 -23.49 14.45 29.47
CA ARG A 54 -22.70 15.70 29.29
C ARG A 54 -21.98 15.74 27.94
N LEU A 55 -21.90 14.61 27.24
CA LEU A 55 -21.23 14.42 25.94
C LEU A 55 -22.22 14.37 24.75
N SER A 56 -23.45 14.93 24.89
CA SER A 56 -24.52 14.75 23.88
C SER A 56 -24.09 15.07 22.46
N ASP A 57 -23.24 16.07 22.27
CA ASP A 57 -22.80 16.56 20.97
C ASP A 57 -21.35 16.18 20.62
N TYR A 58 -20.68 15.40 21.49
CA TYR A 58 -19.31 14.98 21.22
C TYR A 58 -19.23 13.93 20.10
N PRO A 59 -18.35 14.10 19.11
CA PRO A 59 -18.31 13.24 17.92
C PRO A 59 -18.18 11.74 18.21
N LEU A 60 -17.50 11.34 19.31
CA LEU A 60 -17.24 9.93 19.63
C LEU A 60 -18.33 9.24 20.47
N VAL A 61 -19.45 9.88 20.76
CA VAL A 61 -20.59 9.23 21.45
C VAL A 61 -21.02 7.92 20.78
N PRO A 62 -21.03 7.77 19.44
CA PRO A 62 -21.34 6.50 18.79
C PRO A 62 -20.47 5.33 19.24
N TYR A 63 -19.20 5.58 19.54
CA TYR A 63 -18.24 4.57 20.04
C TYR A 63 -18.58 4.13 21.46
N LEU A 64 -18.98 5.06 22.35
CA LEU A 64 -19.46 4.73 23.70
C LEU A 64 -20.74 3.88 23.65
N GLU A 65 -21.68 4.23 22.78
CA GLU A 65 -22.93 3.47 22.63
C GLU A 65 -22.68 2.06 22.05
N GLN A 66 -21.76 1.93 21.10
CA GLN A 66 -21.35 0.64 20.58
C GLN A 66 -20.73 -0.24 21.70
N GLN A 67 -19.83 0.34 22.49
CA GLN A 67 -19.14 -0.36 23.58
C GLN A 67 -20.15 -0.80 24.67
N GLU A 68 -21.12 0.05 25.02
CA GLU A 68 -22.23 -0.29 25.91
C GLU A 68 -23.03 -1.50 25.41
N LEU A 69 -23.36 -1.54 24.10
CA LEU A 69 -24.04 -2.68 23.48
C LEU A 69 -23.17 -3.93 23.48
N LYS A 70 -21.87 -3.81 23.17
CA LYS A 70 -20.92 -4.94 23.15
C LYS A 70 -20.78 -5.62 24.52
N ARG A 71 -20.86 -4.90 25.63
CA ARG A 71 -20.82 -5.49 26.98
C ARG A 71 -21.93 -6.51 27.26
N ARG A 72 -23.14 -6.26 26.75
CA ARG A 72 -24.30 -7.16 26.91
C ARG A 72 -24.59 -7.98 25.66
N PHE A 73 -23.65 -8.11 24.77
CA PHE A 73 -23.80 -8.63 23.41
C PHE A 73 -24.47 -10.04 23.37
N ARG A 74 -24.12 -10.94 24.30
CA ARG A 74 -24.69 -12.29 24.35
C ARG A 74 -26.20 -12.32 24.55
N ARG A 75 -26.77 -11.31 25.23
CA ARG A 75 -28.20 -11.16 25.57
C ARG A 75 -28.86 -9.97 24.86
N LEU A 76 -28.14 -9.36 23.90
CA LEU A 76 -28.61 -8.16 23.22
C LEU A 76 -29.85 -8.46 22.39
N PRO A 77 -30.97 -7.73 22.59
CA PRO A 77 -32.17 -7.89 21.77
C PRO A 77 -31.90 -7.43 20.33
N LYS A 78 -32.47 -8.16 19.36
CA LYS A 78 -32.41 -7.82 17.94
C LYS A 78 -32.83 -6.38 17.63
N LYS A 79 -33.88 -5.88 18.33
CA LYS A 79 -34.40 -4.51 18.18
C LYS A 79 -33.37 -3.44 18.53
N ASP A 80 -32.54 -3.68 19.57
CA ASP A 80 -31.53 -2.70 20.01
C ASP A 80 -30.40 -2.59 18.98
N VAL A 81 -30.01 -3.75 18.41
CA VAL A 81 -29.05 -3.77 17.29
C VAL A 81 -29.61 -3.04 16.08
N ALA A 82 -30.84 -3.33 15.68
CA ALA A 82 -31.47 -2.67 14.54
C ALA A 82 -31.57 -1.14 14.73
N ALA A 83 -31.96 -0.70 15.94
CA ALA A 83 -32.02 0.73 16.27
C ALA A 83 -30.66 1.41 16.19
N PHE A 84 -29.59 0.78 16.69
CA PHE A 84 -28.23 1.31 16.60
C PHE A 84 -27.76 1.40 15.13
N LEU A 85 -27.98 0.33 14.35
CA LEU A 85 -27.57 0.28 12.95
C LEU A 85 -28.29 1.31 12.07
N GLU A 86 -29.54 1.63 12.41
CA GLU A 86 -30.29 2.68 11.70
C GLU A 86 -29.84 4.08 12.14
N LYS A 87 -29.67 4.30 13.47
CA LYS A 87 -29.20 5.57 14.04
C LYS A 87 -27.82 5.99 13.45
N TYR A 88 -26.91 5.02 13.30
CA TYR A 88 -25.54 5.27 12.85
C TYR A 88 -25.26 4.70 11.45
N LYS A 89 -26.29 4.56 10.64
CA LYS A 89 -26.18 4.10 9.25
C LYS A 89 -25.14 4.90 8.47
N GLY A 90 -24.32 4.21 7.70
CA GLY A 90 -23.27 4.85 6.92
C GLY A 90 -22.05 5.28 7.77
N THR A 91 -21.80 4.63 8.89
CA THR A 91 -20.60 4.84 9.71
C THR A 91 -19.84 3.54 9.94
N PRO A 92 -18.51 3.60 10.09
CA PRO A 92 -17.67 2.44 10.42
C PRO A 92 -18.12 1.73 11.71
N VAL A 93 -18.52 2.49 12.72
CA VAL A 93 -18.95 1.94 14.02
C VAL A 93 -20.24 1.09 13.90
N ALA A 94 -21.16 1.47 13.00
CA ALA A 94 -22.33 0.66 12.71
C ALA A 94 -21.96 -0.64 11.95
N ASP A 95 -21.07 -0.53 10.96
CA ASP A 95 -20.63 -1.69 10.21
C ASP A 95 -19.89 -2.71 11.10
N GLU A 96 -19.04 -2.23 12.01
CA GLU A 96 -18.34 -3.08 12.98
C GLU A 96 -19.32 -3.81 13.92
N LEU A 97 -20.32 -3.11 14.46
CA LEU A 97 -21.36 -3.77 15.29
C LEU A 97 -22.14 -4.80 14.47
N ARG A 98 -22.48 -4.50 13.21
CA ARG A 98 -23.15 -5.45 12.31
C ARG A 98 -22.32 -6.69 12.07
N GLU A 99 -21.01 -6.54 11.87
CA GLU A 99 -20.09 -7.66 11.68
C GLU A 99 -20.05 -8.58 12.89
N ASP A 100 -19.88 -8.00 14.09
CA ASP A 100 -19.89 -8.74 15.35
C ASP A 100 -21.24 -9.46 15.59
N TRP A 101 -22.34 -8.79 15.23
CA TRP A 101 -23.69 -9.36 15.33
C TRP A 101 -23.89 -10.54 14.38
N LEU A 102 -23.43 -10.43 13.14
CA LEU A 102 -23.46 -11.53 12.17
C LEU A 102 -22.66 -12.73 12.66
N GLU A 103 -21.49 -12.52 13.27
CA GLU A 103 -20.71 -13.60 13.90
C GLU A 103 -21.49 -14.30 15.02
N GLN A 104 -22.18 -13.55 15.87
CA GLN A 104 -23.01 -14.10 16.92
C GLN A 104 -24.20 -14.90 16.38
N LEU A 105 -24.90 -14.36 15.39
CA LEU A 105 -26.03 -15.04 14.74
C LEU A 105 -25.59 -16.36 14.09
N ALA A 106 -24.44 -16.34 13.41
CA ALA A 106 -23.87 -17.53 12.79
C ALA A 106 -23.50 -18.60 13.82
N ARG A 107 -22.88 -18.21 14.97
CA ARG A 107 -22.56 -19.14 16.07
C ARG A 107 -23.80 -19.78 16.69
N LYS A 108 -24.88 -19.02 16.80
CA LYS A 108 -26.17 -19.51 17.33
C LYS A 108 -27.03 -20.26 16.30
N GLY A 109 -26.63 -20.25 15.01
CA GLY A 109 -27.42 -20.86 13.95
C GLY A 109 -28.69 -20.11 13.56
N HIS A 110 -28.78 -18.82 13.90
CA HIS A 110 -29.95 -17.99 13.62
C HIS A 110 -29.92 -17.45 12.18
N TRP A 111 -29.98 -18.38 11.20
CA TRP A 111 -29.72 -18.09 9.80
C TRP A 111 -30.73 -17.11 9.14
N LYS A 112 -32.00 -17.15 9.55
CA LYS A 112 -33.01 -16.18 9.06
C LYS A 112 -32.63 -14.74 9.47
N SER A 113 -32.31 -14.54 10.75
CA SER A 113 -31.83 -13.25 11.25
C SER A 113 -30.49 -12.84 10.63
N TYR A 114 -29.60 -13.80 10.36
CA TYR A 114 -28.37 -13.51 9.64
C TYR A 114 -28.63 -12.84 8.28
N LEU A 115 -29.60 -13.36 7.51
CA LEU A 115 -29.98 -12.79 6.19
C LEU A 115 -30.57 -11.38 6.30
N GLU A 116 -31.29 -11.07 7.39
CA GLU A 116 -31.88 -9.75 7.61
C GLU A 116 -30.82 -8.67 7.85
N PHE A 117 -29.72 -9.01 8.55
CA PHE A 117 -28.67 -8.05 8.88
C PHE A 117 -27.49 -8.06 7.91
N TYR A 118 -27.44 -9.04 7.00
CA TYR A 118 -26.32 -9.18 6.07
C TYR A 118 -26.34 -8.07 5.01
N THR A 119 -25.18 -7.45 4.82
CA THR A 119 -24.86 -6.58 3.68
C THR A 119 -23.71 -7.18 2.89
N PRO A 120 -23.65 -6.99 1.55
CA PRO A 120 -22.56 -7.47 0.72
C PRO A 120 -21.18 -7.04 1.25
N GLN A 121 -20.26 -7.97 1.37
CA GLN A 121 -18.94 -7.76 1.96
C GLN A 121 -17.84 -8.40 1.13
N SER A 122 -16.61 -7.94 1.30
CA SER A 122 -15.43 -8.52 0.65
C SER A 122 -14.96 -9.81 1.35
N ASP A 123 -15.13 -9.94 2.67
CA ASP A 123 -14.67 -11.08 3.46
C ASP A 123 -15.28 -12.41 3.00
N THR A 124 -14.42 -13.34 2.62
CA THR A 124 -14.84 -14.65 2.07
C THR A 124 -15.49 -15.53 3.12
N GLY A 125 -15.05 -15.49 4.38
CA GLY A 125 -15.65 -16.27 5.46
C GLY A 125 -17.10 -15.87 5.69
N ARG A 126 -17.40 -14.55 5.67
CA ARG A 126 -18.76 -14.03 5.79
C ARG A 126 -19.62 -14.34 4.56
N LYS A 127 -19.06 -14.28 3.34
CA LYS A 127 -19.75 -14.77 2.14
C LYS A 127 -20.15 -16.25 2.27
N CYS A 128 -19.26 -17.09 2.78
CA CYS A 128 -19.57 -18.51 3.01
C CYS A 128 -20.66 -18.70 4.06
N LYS A 129 -20.67 -17.89 5.13
CA LYS A 129 -21.76 -17.89 6.12
C LYS A 129 -23.07 -17.42 5.51
N TYR A 130 -23.06 -16.39 4.66
CA TYR A 130 -24.25 -15.93 3.94
C TYR A 130 -24.83 -17.02 3.05
N ILE A 131 -24.00 -17.71 2.27
CA ILE A 131 -24.43 -18.83 1.43
C ILE A 131 -25.01 -19.96 2.30
N ARG A 132 -24.37 -20.27 3.42
CA ARG A 132 -24.91 -21.23 4.40
C ARG A 132 -26.27 -20.78 4.93
N ALA A 133 -26.44 -19.49 5.23
CA ALA A 133 -27.71 -18.93 5.69
C ALA A 133 -28.80 -19.07 4.62
N LEU A 134 -28.50 -18.82 3.36
CA LEU A 134 -29.44 -19.07 2.23
C LEU A 134 -29.87 -20.53 2.18
N ILE A 135 -28.91 -21.45 2.19
CA ILE A 135 -29.20 -22.90 2.13
C ILE A 135 -30.06 -23.34 3.32
N ARG A 136 -29.72 -22.90 4.54
CA ARG A 136 -30.43 -23.25 5.78
C ARG A 136 -31.79 -22.57 5.95
N SER A 137 -32.05 -21.50 5.19
CA SER A 137 -33.32 -20.77 5.23
C SER A 137 -34.26 -21.10 4.05
N GLY A 138 -34.02 -22.22 3.34
CA GLY A 138 -34.87 -22.68 2.23
C GLY A 138 -34.58 -22.07 0.87
N LYS A 139 -33.52 -21.24 0.74
CA LYS A 139 -33.07 -20.60 -0.51
C LYS A 139 -31.82 -21.30 -1.08
N ALA A 140 -31.86 -22.64 -1.13
CA ALA A 140 -30.69 -23.46 -1.45
C ALA A 140 -30.15 -23.21 -2.87
N GLU A 141 -30.99 -23.06 -3.88
CA GLU A 141 -30.59 -22.81 -5.26
C GLU A 141 -29.82 -21.50 -5.39
N GLN A 142 -30.32 -20.40 -4.76
CA GLN A 142 -29.64 -19.12 -4.73
C GLN A 142 -28.27 -19.20 -4.04
N GLY A 143 -28.18 -20.05 -3.00
CA GLY A 143 -26.92 -20.32 -2.32
C GLY A 143 -25.93 -21.04 -3.23
N TYR A 144 -26.32 -22.16 -3.83
CA TYR A 144 -25.44 -22.96 -4.67
C TYR A 144 -24.96 -22.24 -5.93
N ALA A 145 -25.78 -21.37 -6.52
CA ALA A 145 -25.39 -20.55 -7.66
C ALA A 145 -24.14 -19.66 -7.38
N GLN A 146 -23.91 -19.27 -6.13
CA GLN A 146 -22.76 -18.43 -5.74
C GLN A 146 -21.50 -19.22 -5.43
N VAL A 147 -21.58 -20.53 -5.20
CA VAL A 147 -20.45 -21.36 -4.76
C VAL A 147 -19.37 -21.47 -5.83
N LYS A 148 -19.75 -21.61 -7.12
CA LYS A 148 -18.79 -21.72 -8.24
C LYS A 148 -17.75 -20.59 -8.24
N ARG A 149 -18.18 -19.35 -8.00
CA ARG A 149 -17.28 -18.18 -7.97
C ARG A 149 -16.27 -18.25 -6.82
N LEU A 150 -16.68 -18.78 -5.65
CA LEU A 150 -15.79 -18.96 -4.49
C LEU A 150 -14.86 -20.16 -4.67
N TRP A 151 -15.31 -21.16 -5.41
CA TRP A 151 -14.50 -22.35 -5.72
C TRP A 151 -13.33 -22.02 -6.63
N LEU A 152 -13.54 -21.18 -7.65
CA LEU A 152 -12.54 -20.80 -8.64
C LEU A 152 -11.56 -19.76 -8.07
N ASP A 153 -10.77 -20.19 -7.07
CA ASP A 153 -9.70 -19.43 -6.46
C ASP A 153 -8.48 -20.35 -6.25
N GLY A 154 -7.29 -19.83 -6.51
CA GLY A 154 -6.01 -20.53 -6.35
C GLY A 154 -5.51 -20.60 -4.90
N ASP A 155 -6.15 -19.89 -3.97
CA ASP A 155 -5.83 -19.95 -2.54
C ASP A 155 -6.76 -20.87 -1.78
N SER A 156 -6.28 -21.34 -0.62
CA SER A 156 -7.11 -22.07 0.32
C SER A 156 -8.17 -21.14 0.90
N GLN A 157 -9.43 -21.56 0.82
CA GLN A 157 -10.52 -20.78 1.38
C GLN A 157 -10.64 -21.00 2.89
N PRO A 158 -11.22 -20.06 3.66
CA PRO A 158 -11.49 -20.23 5.08
C PRO A 158 -12.29 -21.51 5.38
N SER A 159 -12.02 -22.17 6.51
CA SER A 159 -12.71 -23.41 6.91
C SER A 159 -14.23 -23.25 7.02
N THR A 160 -14.71 -22.01 7.21
CA THR A 160 -16.15 -21.69 7.16
C THR A 160 -16.81 -22.04 5.82
N CYS A 161 -16.01 -22.18 4.75
CA CYS A 161 -16.47 -22.54 3.40
C CYS A 161 -16.55 -24.06 3.18
N ASP A 162 -15.88 -24.88 3.97
CA ASP A 162 -15.77 -26.34 3.74
C ASP A 162 -17.14 -27.00 3.68
N GLY A 163 -18.05 -26.62 4.59
CA GLY A 163 -19.39 -27.20 4.65
C GLY A 163 -20.25 -26.89 3.43
N ILE A 164 -20.12 -25.70 2.85
CA ILE A 164 -20.86 -25.36 1.61
C ILE A 164 -20.23 -26.03 0.39
N PHE A 165 -18.91 -26.15 0.32
CA PHE A 165 -18.24 -26.88 -0.76
C PHE A 165 -18.61 -28.38 -0.74
N SER A 166 -18.63 -29.01 0.44
CA SER A 166 -19.04 -30.40 0.59
C SER A 166 -20.51 -30.62 0.20
N ALA A 167 -21.41 -29.71 0.59
CA ALA A 167 -22.81 -29.79 0.21
C ALA A 167 -23.00 -29.61 -1.31
N TRP A 168 -22.28 -28.68 -1.92
CA TRP A 168 -22.28 -28.39 -3.34
C TRP A 168 -21.75 -29.60 -4.16
N GLU A 169 -20.67 -30.23 -3.71
CA GLU A 169 -20.10 -31.43 -4.29
C GLU A 169 -21.11 -32.61 -4.23
N LYS A 170 -21.73 -32.85 -3.06
CA LYS A 170 -22.74 -33.92 -2.89
C LYS A 170 -23.96 -33.75 -3.79
N LYS A 171 -24.27 -32.52 -4.20
CA LYS A 171 -25.34 -32.21 -5.17
C LYS A 171 -24.91 -32.38 -6.62
N GLY A 172 -23.67 -32.83 -6.89
CA GLY A 172 -23.17 -33.08 -8.25
C GLY A 172 -22.73 -31.84 -9.05
N PHE A 173 -22.66 -30.68 -8.40
CA PHE A 173 -22.24 -29.43 -9.09
C PHE A 173 -20.73 -29.34 -9.34
N LEU A 174 -19.90 -30.10 -8.60
CA LEU A 174 -18.46 -30.11 -8.74
C LEU A 174 -18.04 -31.07 -9.87
N THR A 175 -17.73 -30.54 -11.04
CA THR A 175 -17.28 -31.28 -12.20
C THR A 175 -15.77 -31.48 -12.21
N ARG A 176 -15.29 -32.46 -13.02
CA ARG A 176 -13.86 -32.68 -13.31
C ARG A 176 -13.17 -31.38 -13.76
N ASP A 177 -13.79 -30.64 -14.67
CA ASP A 177 -13.21 -29.39 -15.22
C ASP A 177 -13.09 -28.28 -14.17
N LEU A 178 -14.05 -28.16 -13.26
CA LEU A 178 -13.95 -27.21 -12.16
C LEU A 178 -12.84 -27.56 -11.16
N ILE A 179 -12.58 -28.86 -10.96
CA ILE A 179 -11.45 -29.29 -10.12
C ILE A 179 -10.13 -28.92 -10.79
N TRP A 180 -9.99 -29.19 -12.09
CA TRP A 180 -8.80 -28.84 -12.86
C TRP A 180 -8.58 -27.33 -12.93
N ALA A 181 -9.61 -26.56 -13.22
CA ALA A 181 -9.52 -25.10 -13.26
C ALA A 181 -8.99 -24.53 -11.91
N ARG A 182 -9.46 -25.07 -10.79
CA ARG A 182 -8.92 -24.64 -9.49
C ARG A 182 -7.50 -25.12 -9.24
N ILE A 183 -7.12 -26.31 -9.71
CA ILE A 183 -5.73 -26.81 -9.65
C ILE A 183 -4.80 -25.90 -10.45
N GLU A 184 -5.19 -25.47 -11.62
CA GLU A 184 -4.44 -24.54 -12.47
C GLU A 184 -4.21 -23.22 -11.75
N LEU A 185 -5.27 -22.60 -11.24
CA LEU A 185 -5.18 -21.38 -10.42
C LEU A 185 -4.27 -21.55 -9.18
N ALA A 186 -4.35 -22.69 -8.51
CA ALA A 186 -3.50 -23.00 -7.36
C ALA A 186 -2.02 -23.11 -7.78
N MET A 187 -1.73 -23.75 -8.90
CA MET A 187 -0.36 -23.88 -9.40
C MET A 187 0.22 -22.54 -9.86
N GLU A 188 -0.58 -21.66 -10.45
CA GLU A 188 -0.20 -20.29 -10.80
C GLU A 188 0.18 -19.47 -9.57
N LYS A 189 -0.59 -19.61 -8.48
CA LYS A 189 -0.30 -18.97 -7.17
C LYS A 189 0.79 -19.70 -6.37
N ASN A 190 1.52 -20.65 -6.93
CA ASN A 190 2.52 -21.47 -6.22
C ASN A 190 1.95 -22.33 -5.08
N ASN A 191 0.64 -22.51 -5.01
CA ASN A 191 -0.04 -23.30 -3.96
C ASN A 191 -0.17 -24.78 -4.36
N TRP A 192 0.98 -25.44 -4.58
CA TRP A 192 1.03 -26.86 -4.95
C TRP A 192 0.40 -27.78 -3.90
N ARG A 193 0.33 -27.36 -2.64
CA ARG A 193 -0.32 -28.14 -1.57
C ARG A 193 -1.82 -28.25 -1.79
N LEU A 194 -2.45 -27.12 -2.15
CA LEU A 194 -3.88 -27.11 -2.51
C LEU A 194 -4.13 -27.94 -3.77
N ALA A 195 -3.30 -27.80 -4.81
CA ALA A 195 -3.41 -28.60 -6.02
C ALA A 195 -3.35 -30.13 -5.71
N ARG A 196 -2.41 -30.54 -4.86
CA ARG A 196 -2.30 -31.94 -4.41
C ARG A 196 -3.51 -32.40 -3.59
N PHE A 197 -4.07 -31.55 -2.75
CA PHE A 197 -5.30 -31.83 -2.01
C PHE A 197 -6.48 -32.06 -2.97
N LEU A 198 -6.69 -31.12 -3.91
CA LEU A 198 -7.77 -31.18 -4.90
C LEU A 198 -7.66 -32.42 -5.81
N SER A 199 -6.45 -32.86 -6.13
CA SER A 199 -6.22 -34.04 -6.97
C SER A 199 -6.84 -35.33 -6.43
N ARG A 200 -7.10 -35.40 -5.12
CA ARG A 200 -7.77 -36.57 -4.51
C ARG A 200 -9.20 -36.76 -5.01
N LYS A 201 -9.82 -35.69 -5.55
CA LYS A 201 -11.17 -35.69 -6.12
C LYS A 201 -11.19 -36.10 -7.61
N LEU A 202 -10.02 -36.28 -8.20
CA LEU A 202 -9.87 -36.68 -9.60
C LEU A 202 -9.68 -38.19 -9.75
N ALA A 203 -10.02 -38.73 -10.95
CA ALA A 203 -9.73 -40.08 -11.34
C ALA A 203 -8.21 -40.40 -11.27
N PRO A 204 -7.80 -41.68 -11.13
CA PRO A 204 -6.40 -42.06 -10.95
C PRO A 204 -5.46 -41.58 -12.04
N ASN A 205 -5.90 -41.52 -13.28
CA ASN A 205 -5.08 -41.01 -14.40
C ASN A 205 -4.79 -39.50 -14.26
N ASP A 206 -5.82 -38.70 -14.04
CA ASP A 206 -5.70 -37.27 -13.82
C ASP A 206 -4.85 -36.94 -12.57
N ARG A 207 -5.06 -37.69 -11.47
CA ARG A 207 -4.28 -37.55 -10.23
C ARG A 207 -2.79 -37.77 -10.49
N ARG A 208 -2.40 -38.70 -11.35
CA ARG A 208 -1.00 -38.93 -11.74
C ARG A 208 -0.40 -37.67 -12.41
N TRP A 209 -1.16 -36.99 -13.27
CA TRP A 209 -0.70 -35.79 -13.94
C TRP A 209 -0.53 -34.60 -12.93
N VAL A 210 -1.43 -34.43 -11.99
CA VAL A 210 -1.27 -33.43 -10.93
C VAL A 210 -0.04 -33.76 -10.04
N THR A 211 0.18 -35.05 -9.75
CA THR A 211 1.36 -35.51 -9.01
C THR A 211 2.66 -35.16 -9.75
N ARG A 212 2.68 -35.37 -11.09
CA ARG A 212 3.79 -34.96 -11.95
C ARG A 212 3.99 -33.44 -11.93
N TRP A 213 2.90 -32.66 -12.09
CA TRP A 213 2.96 -31.19 -12.05
C TRP A 213 3.56 -30.67 -10.75
N THR A 214 3.05 -31.13 -9.61
CA THR A 214 3.56 -30.71 -8.30
C THR A 214 5.01 -31.15 -8.04
N LYS A 215 5.44 -32.29 -8.59
CA LYS A 215 6.84 -32.74 -8.55
C LYS A 215 7.76 -31.81 -9.38
N LEU A 216 7.35 -31.50 -10.61
CA LEU A 216 8.08 -30.60 -11.52
C LEU A 216 8.13 -29.15 -10.96
N HIS A 217 7.05 -28.69 -10.36
CA HIS A 217 7.01 -27.39 -9.67
C HIS A 217 8.06 -27.28 -8.56
N ARG A 218 8.21 -28.33 -7.74
CA ARG A 218 9.16 -28.37 -6.61
C ARG A 218 10.60 -28.64 -7.04
N SER A 219 10.78 -29.31 -8.17
CA SER A 219 12.08 -29.72 -8.70
C SER A 219 12.18 -29.33 -10.17
N PRO A 220 12.24 -28.02 -10.51
CA PRO A 220 12.20 -27.55 -11.89
C PRO A 220 13.41 -28.00 -12.73
N ASN A 221 14.53 -28.36 -12.14
CA ASN A 221 15.68 -29.00 -12.84
C ASN A 221 15.31 -30.29 -13.57
N LEU A 222 14.15 -30.87 -13.27
CA LEU A 222 13.60 -32.00 -14.03
C LEU A 222 13.06 -31.59 -15.43
N ALA A 223 13.07 -30.30 -15.77
CA ALA A 223 12.73 -29.78 -17.09
C ALA A 223 13.48 -30.51 -18.20
N LYS A 224 14.73 -30.91 -17.98
CA LYS A 224 15.57 -31.73 -18.87
C LYS A 224 14.96 -33.08 -19.24
N ARG A 225 13.91 -33.53 -18.53
CA ARG A 225 13.21 -34.79 -18.80
C ARG A 225 11.84 -34.59 -19.47
N LEU A 226 11.40 -33.37 -19.73
CA LEU A 226 10.07 -33.07 -20.28
C LEU A 226 9.87 -33.66 -21.68
N TYR A 227 10.93 -33.79 -22.48
CA TYR A 227 10.87 -34.39 -23.79
C TYR A 227 10.37 -35.87 -23.79
N LYS A 228 10.37 -36.52 -22.60
CA LYS A 228 9.85 -37.89 -22.39
C LYS A 228 8.33 -37.95 -22.16
N TYR A 229 7.68 -36.80 -21.94
CA TYR A 229 6.23 -36.74 -21.66
C TYR A 229 5.43 -36.74 -22.98
N THR A 230 5.52 -37.81 -23.76
CA THR A 230 4.90 -37.94 -25.08
C THR A 230 3.42 -38.31 -25.04
N LYS A 231 2.94 -38.89 -23.92
CA LYS A 231 1.52 -39.28 -23.79
C LYS A 231 0.62 -38.03 -23.79
N PRO A 232 -0.41 -37.99 -24.64
CA PRO A 232 -1.31 -36.86 -24.70
C PRO A 232 -2.12 -36.71 -23.39
N HIS A 233 -2.30 -35.45 -22.97
CA HIS A 233 -3.20 -35.08 -21.86
C HIS A 233 -3.54 -33.59 -22.02
N PRO A 234 -4.80 -33.18 -21.75
CA PRO A 234 -5.20 -31.77 -21.93
C PRO A 234 -4.30 -30.73 -21.26
N TYR A 235 -3.71 -31.08 -20.12
CA TYR A 235 -2.84 -30.17 -19.34
C TYR A 235 -1.34 -30.44 -19.51
N ARG A 236 -0.92 -31.34 -20.43
CA ARG A 236 0.50 -31.66 -20.66
C ARG A 236 1.32 -30.43 -20.99
N ASP A 237 0.84 -29.62 -21.89
CA ASP A 237 1.57 -28.49 -22.46
C ASP A 237 1.67 -27.35 -21.44
N GLN A 238 0.59 -27.07 -20.66
CA GLN A 238 0.62 -26.14 -19.53
C GLN A 238 1.60 -26.59 -18.46
N ILE A 239 1.68 -27.88 -18.15
CA ILE A 239 2.63 -28.44 -17.19
C ILE A 239 4.08 -28.22 -17.66
N MET A 240 4.36 -28.41 -18.94
CA MET A 240 5.67 -28.15 -19.52
C MET A 240 6.03 -26.68 -19.43
N ALA A 241 5.17 -25.77 -19.90
CA ALA A 241 5.38 -24.33 -19.85
C ALA A 241 5.54 -23.82 -18.42
N HIS A 242 4.71 -24.30 -17.47
CA HIS A 242 4.85 -23.98 -16.05
C HIS A 242 6.23 -24.41 -15.50
N THR A 243 6.70 -25.59 -15.85
CA THR A 243 7.99 -26.10 -15.40
C THR A 243 9.15 -25.24 -15.91
N ILE A 244 9.10 -24.84 -17.18
CA ILE A 244 10.07 -23.93 -17.81
C ILE A 244 10.07 -22.58 -17.09
N LYS A 245 8.89 -21.97 -16.86
CA LYS A 245 8.77 -20.73 -16.09
C LYS A 245 9.33 -20.87 -14.66
N ARG A 246 9.16 -22.00 -14.01
CA ARG A 246 9.74 -22.28 -12.69
C ARG A 246 11.27 -22.43 -12.71
N LEU A 247 11.80 -23.06 -13.76
CA LEU A 247 13.24 -23.20 -13.94
C LEU A 247 13.89 -21.83 -14.17
N SER A 248 13.25 -20.99 -14.98
CA SER A 248 13.82 -19.67 -15.35
C SER A 248 13.94 -18.70 -14.19
N LEU A 249 13.30 -18.92 -13.05
CA LEU A 249 13.49 -18.10 -11.84
C LEU A 249 14.92 -18.13 -11.29
N LYS A 250 15.67 -19.20 -11.56
CA LYS A 250 17.05 -19.40 -11.09
C LYS A 250 18.05 -19.64 -12.22
N LYS A 251 17.58 -20.12 -13.35
CA LYS A 251 18.39 -20.54 -14.51
C LYS A 251 17.68 -20.19 -15.81
N PRO A 252 17.53 -18.90 -16.11
CA PRO A 252 16.71 -18.47 -17.26
C PRO A 252 17.25 -18.95 -18.59
N LEU A 253 18.55 -19.03 -18.77
CA LEU A 253 19.16 -19.53 -19.99
C LEU A 253 18.89 -21.02 -20.22
N GLU A 254 19.16 -21.87 -19.19
CA GLU A 254 18.87 -23.30 -19.26
C GLU A 254 17.38 -23.54 -19.56
N ALA A 255 16.50 -22.70 -19.00
CA ALA A 255 15.08 -22.74 -19.27
C ALA A 255 14.75 -22.39 -20.73
N LEU A 256 15.39 -21.36 -21.30
CA LEU A 256 15.21 -20.98 -22.71
C LEU A 256 15.66 -22.10 -23.66
N GLU A 257 16.82 -22.68 -23.42
CA GLU A 257 17.34 -23.81 -24.22
C GLU A 257 16.39 -25.03 -24.20
N HIS A 258 15.88 -25.36 -23.01
CA HIS A 258 14.91 -26.43 -22.86
C HIS A 258 13.59 -26.09 -23.56
N TRP A 259 13.14 -24.84 -23.48
CA TRP A 259 11.92 -24.37 -24.14
C TRP A 259 12.02 -24.50 -25.67
N GLN A 260 13.13 -24.05 -26.25
CA GLN A 260 13.39 -24.17 -27.69
C GLN A 260 13.34 -25.63 -28.17
N LYS A 261 13.99 -26.55 -27.42
CA LYS A 261 13.94 -28.00 -27.72
C LYS A 261 12.53 -28.57 -27.63
N LEU A 262 11.74 -28.11 -26.64
CA LEU A 262 10.36 -28.54 -26.48
C LEU A 262 9.48 -28.00 -27.61
N LYS A 263 9.63 -26.76 -28.03
CA LYS A 263 8.90 -26.17 -29.17
C LYS A 263 9.18 -26.94 -30.47
N ALA A 264 10.42 -27.29 -30.71
CA ALA A 264 10.79 -28.07 -31.90
C ALA A 264 10.16 -29.48 -31.94
N LYS A 265 9.88 -30.04 -30.74
CA LYS A 265 9.33 -31.40 -30.61
C LYS A 265 7.80 -31.45 -30.53
N PHE A 266 7.21 -30.48 -29.86
CA PHE A 266 5.77 -30.44 -29.57
C PHE A 266 5.15 -29.18 -30.18
N GLY A 267 4.03 -29.36 -30.88
CA GLY A 267 3.28 -28.22 -31.45
C GLY A 267 2.47 -27.52 -30.35
N PHE A 268 3.06 -26.57 -29.65
CA PHE A 268 2.33 -25.77 -28.66
C PHE A 268 1.43 -24.75 -29.35
N ALA A 269 0.28 -24.44 -28.71
CA ALA A 269 -0.57 -23.34 -29.15
C ALA A 269 0.10 -22.01 -28.91
N GLU A 270 -0.11 -21.03 -29.80
CA GLU A 270 0.46 -19.68 -29.69
C GLU A 270 0.06 -18.97 -28.37
N ALA A 271 -1.17 -19.20 -27.90
CA ALA A 271 -1.65 -18.75 -26.62
C ALA A 271 -0.82 -19.23 -25.40
N LEU A 272 0.02 -20.28 -25.58
CA LEU A 272 0.94 -20.76 -24.56
C LEU A 272 2.38 -20.30 -24.82
N ILE A 273 2.77 -20.21 -26.10
CA ILE A 273 4.12 -19.79 -26.53
C ILE A 273 4.38 -18.35 -26.10
N THR A 274 3.58 -17.41 -26.56
CA THR A 274 3.78 -15.97 -26.32
C THR A 274 3.94 -15.61 -24.83
N PRO A 275 3.05 -16.01 -23.89
CA PRO A 275 3.23 -15.67 -22.48
C PRO A 275 4.41 -16.43 -21.82
N THR A 276 4.83 -17.57 -22.38
CA THR A 276 5.98 -18.30 -21.84
C THR A 276 7.29 -17.63 -22.28
N GLU A 277 7.43 -17.27 -23.54
CA GLU A 277 8.60 -16.58 -24.07
C GLU A 277 8.74 -15.17 -23.50
N ARG A 278 7.62 -14.45 -23.37
CA ARG A 278 7.59 -13.19 -22.65
C ARG A 278 8.15 -13.33 -21.22
N TYR A 279 7.72 -14.35 -20.48
CA TYR A 279 8.22 -14.61 -19.14
C TYR A 279 9.71 -14.94 -19.12
N LEU A 280 10.19 -15.75 -20.06
CA LEU A 280 11.61 -16.09 -20.22
C LEU A 280 12.47 -14.84 -20.51
N GLY A 281 12.02 -13.99 -21.42
CA GLY A 281 12.71 -12.73 -21.75
C GLY A 281 12.86 -11.81 -20.52
N LEU A 282 11.80 -11.67 -19.72
CA LEU A 282 11.84 -10.90 -18.47
C LEU A 282 12.80 -11.51 -17.43
N MET A 283 12.96 -12.83 -17.39
CA MET A 283 13.89 -13.48 -16.48
C MET A 283 15.36 -13.35 -16.95
N LEU A 284 15.61 -13.40 -18.25
CA LEU A 284 16.94 -13.15 -18.83
C LEU A 284 17.39 -11.70 -18.57
N GLU A 285 16.48 -10.73 -18.77
CA GLU A 285 16.78 -9.32 -18.49
C GLU A 285 17.11 -9.10 -17.01
N ARG A 286 16.31 -9.66 -16.11
CA ARG A 286 16.54 -9.55 -14.66
C ARG A 286 17.93 -10.05 -14.23
N GLU A 287 18.39 -11.13 -14.83
CA GLU A 287 19.73 -11.71 -14.55
C GLU A 287 20.85 -11.04 -15.39
N LYS A 288 20.51 -9.99 -16.15
CA LYS A 288 21.45 -9.28 -17.04
C LYS A 288 22.17 -10.22 -18.03
N ASP A 289 21.51 -11.31 -18.49
CA ASP A 289 22.11 -12.24 -19.45
C ASP A 289 22.30 -11.51 -20.79
N PRO A 290 23.50 -11.60 -21.42
CA PRO A 290 23.80 -10.92 -22.70
C PRO A 290 22.81 -11.27 -23.82
N ARG A 291 22.22 -12.45 -23.80
CA ARG A 291 21.24 -12.92 -24.80
C ARG A 291 19.85 -12.31 -24.60
N ALA A 292 19.60 -11.68 -23.45
CA ALA A 292 18.33 -11.01 -23.19
C ALA A 292 18.01 -9.98 -24.27
N PHE A 293 18.99 -9.19 -24.68
CA PHE A 293 18.83 -8.15 -25.69
C PHE A 293 18.27 -8.73 -27.02
N THR A 294 18.99 -9.71 -27.61
CA THR A 294 18.57 -10.32 -28.87
C THR A 294 17.24 -11.05 -28.74
N PHE A 295 17.04 -11.82 -27.66
CA PHE A 295 15.81 -12.57 -27.45
C PHE A 295 14.59 -11.65 -27.25
N LEU A 296 14.72 -10.59 -26.47
CA LEU A 296 13.62 -9.64 -26.26
C LEU A 296 13.19 -8.94 -27.55
N GLN A 297 14.13 -8.65 -28.48
CA GLN A 297 13.79 -8.04 -29.76
C GLN A 297 12.88 -8.92 -30.63
N THR A 298 12.96 -10.26 -30.51
CA THR A 298 12.07 -11.19 -31.24
C THR A 298 10.63 -11.21 -30.73
N LEU A 299 10.40 -10.72 -29.50
CA LEU A 299 9.07 -10.79 -28.87
C LEU A 299 8.15 -9.67 -29.37
N PRO A 300 6.90 -9.99 -29.76
CA PRO A 300 5.93 -8.97 -30.12
C PRO A 300 5.62 -8.07 -28.91
N LEU A 301 5.55 -6.77 -29.12
CA LEU A 301 5.20 -5.78 -28.11
C LEU A 301 3.75 -5.34 -28.31
N ALA A 302 2.89 -5.67 -27.37
CA ALA A 302 1.54 -5.11 -27.29
C ALA A 302 1.60 -3.66 -26.78
N ALA A 303 0.67 -2.81 -27.21
CA ALA A 303 0.66 -1.38 -26.91
C ALA A 303 0.57 -1.06 -25.40
N ASP A 304 -0.01 -1.97 -24.63
CA ASP A 304 -0.21 -1.86 -23.17
C ASP A 304 0.79 -2.68 -22.34
N ASP A 305 1.74 -3.40 -22.98
CA ASP A 305 2.73 -4.18 -22.24
C ASP A 305 3.94 -3.35 -21.79
N GLU A 306 3.70 -2.46 -20.84
CA GLU A 306 4.76 -1.62 -20.26
C GLU A 306 5.91 -2.42 -19.63
N ARG A 307 5.63 -3.61 -19.11
CA ARG A 307 6.65 -4.44 -18.48
C ARG A 307 7.64 -5.00 -19.50
N LEU A 308 7.14 -5.46 -20.65
CA LEU A 308 7.99 -5.91 -21.75
C LEU A 308 8.74 -4.71 -22.38
N LEU A 309 8.07 -3.57 -22.54
CA LEU A 309 8.69 -2.32 -23.02
C LEU A 309 9.85 -1.92 -22.12
N THR A 310 9.66 -1.90 -20.80
CA THR A 310 10.72 -1.59 -19.82
C THR A 310 11.88 -2.58 -19.94
N ALA A 311 11.61 -3.87 -20.08
CA ALA A 311 12.67 -4.87 -20.22
C ALA A 311 13.47 -4.67 -21.51
N LYS A 312 12.79 -4.38 -22.63
CA LYS A 312 13.47 -4.04 -23.91
C LYS A 312 14.32 -2.80 -23.80
N LEU A 313 13.81 -1.73 -23.15
CA LEU A 313 14.55 -0.50 -22.90
C LEU A 313 15.80 -0.78 -22.06
N ARG A 314 15.65 -1.43 -20.90
CA ARG A 314 16.76 -1.75 -19.99
C ARG A 314 17.83 -2.58 -20.68
N SER A 315 17.43 -3.59 -21.47
CA SER A 315 18.38 -4.39 -22.20
C SER A 315 19.13 -3.60 -23.26
N ALA A 316 18.50 -2.59 -23.88
CA ALA A 316 19.19 -1.66 -24.81
C ALA A 316 20.13 -0.71 -24.08
N LEU A 317 19.74 -0.21 -22.89
CA LEU A 317 20.57 0.70 -22.07
C LEU A 317 21.83 0.01 -21.53
N VAL A 318 21.76 -1.26 -21.12
CA VAL A 318 22.93 -2.04 -20.71
C VAL A 318 24.03 -2.07 -21.78
N HIS A 319 23.63 -2.07 -23.04
CA HIS A 319 24.53 -2.12 -24.20
C HIS A 319 24.75 -0.74 -24.85
N PHE A 320 24.22 0.33 -24.27
CA PHE A 320 24.24 1.69 -24.86
C PHE A 320 23.76 1.71 -26.33
N ASN A 321 22.79 0.84 -26.66
CA ASN A 321 22.25 0.77 -28.02
C ASN A 321 21.15 1.83 -28.20
N TRP A 322 21.61 3.08 -28.35
CA TRP A 322 20.74 4.25 -28.44
C TRP A 322 19.82 4.25 -29.67
N SER A 323 20.29 3.74 -30.80
CA SER A 323 19.46 3.60 -31.99
C SER A 323 18.25 2.69 -31.75
N GLN A 324 18.45 1.60 -30.99
CA GLN A 324 17.36 0.70 -30.61
C GLN A 324 16.39 1.38 -29.63
N VAL A 325 16.89 2.22 -28.72
CA VAL A 325 16.02 3.02 -27.82
C VAL A 325 15.13 3.96 -28.62
N VAL A 326 15.68 4.65 -29.63
CA VAL A 326 14.88 5.51 -30.55
C VAL A 326 13.79 4.69 -31.23
N MET A 327 14.14 3.59 -31.91
CA MET A 327 13.17 2.73 -32.62
C MET A 327 12.07 2.20 -31.70
N LEU A 328 12.40 1.91 -30.45
CA LEU A 328 11.46 1.38 -29.45
C LEU A 328 10.49 2.46 -28.98
N LEU A 329 10.98 3.65 -28.67
CA LEU A 329 10.21 4.67 -27.96
C LEU A 329 9.47 5.66 -28.85
N GLU A 330 9.87 5.84 -30.13
CA GLU A 330 9.13 6.69 -31.07
C GLU A 330 7.70 6.22 -31.35
N LYS A 331 7.40 4.94 -31.09
CA LYS A 331 6.12 4.28 -31.41
C LYS A 331 5.21 4.05 -30.22
N VAL A 332 5.61 4.46 -29.01
CA VAL A 332 4.84 4.20 -27.79
C VAL A 332 4.17 5.46 -27.28
N PRO A 333 3.05 5.33 -26.53
CA PRO A 333 2.40 6.48 -25.90
C PRO A 333 3.35 7.27 -25.02
N SER A 334 3.21 8.60 -25.07
CA SER A 334 4.07 9.50 -24.32
C SER A 334 3.85 9.36 -22.81
N LYS A 335 4.90 8.93 -22.11
CA LYS A 335 5.03 8.98 -20.66
C LYS A 335 6.35 9.63 -20.32
N GLU A 336 6.42 10.31 -19.20
CA GLU A 336 7.60 11.04 -18.74
C GLU A 336 8.91 10.23 -18.85
N VAL A 337 8.90 8.98 -18.35
CA VAL A 337 10.07 8.10 -18.44
C VAL A 337 10.49 7.80 -19.88
N TRP A 338 9.52 7.57 -20.78
CA TRP A 338 9.80 7.28 -22.20
C TRP A 338 10.27 8.51 -22.93
N GLN A 339 9.72 9.69 -22.62
CA GLN A 339 10.15 10.98 -23.17
C GLN A 339 11.61 11.29 -22.80
N TYR A 340 11.99 11.04 -21.52
CA TYR A 340 13.35 11.24 -21.07
C TYR A 340 14.34 10.36 -21.84
N TRP A 341 14.07 9.05 -21.88
CA TRP A 341 14.96 8.12 -22.55
C TRP A 341 15.00 8.31 -24.07
N LEU A 342 13.92 8.73 -24.69
CA LEU A 342 13.88 9.09 -26.10
C LEU A 342 14.73 10.34 -26.38
N ALA A 343 14.57 11.39 -25.58
CA ALA A 343 15.38 12.60 -25.68
C ALA A 343 16.88 12.30 -25.45
N ARG A 344 17.19 11.47 -24.48
CA ARG A 344 18.54 10.99 -24.18
C ARG A 344 19.13 10.19 -25.34
N ALA A 345 18.34 9.31 -25.95
CA ALA A 345 18.76 8.55 -27.12
C ALA A 345 18.96 9.43 -28.38
N TYR A 346 18.10 10.43 -28.58
CA TYR A 346 18.33 11.42 -29.63
C TYR A 346 19.63 12.18 -29.44
N GLN A 347 19.97 12.55 -28.20
CA GLN A 347 21.24 13.22 -27.89
C GLN A 347 22.44 12.34 -28.27
N GLU A 348 22.41 11.05 -27.87
CA GLU A 348 23.50 10.12 -28.13
C GLU A 348 23.61 9.68 -29.59
N THR A 349 22.52 9.81 -30.37
CA THR A 349 22.50 9.51 -31.81
C THR A 349 22.68 10.76 -32.69
N GLY A 350 23.05 11.91 -32.09
CA GLY A 350 23.35 13.16 -32.83
C GLY A 350 22.10 13.93 -33.31
N GLN A 351 20.90 13.54 -32.93
CA GLN A 351 19.64 14.21 -33.28
C GLN A 351 19.37 15.38 -32.31
N THR A 352 20.29 16.33 -32.25
CA THR A 352 20.38 17.38 -31.22
C THR A 352 19.13 18.25 -31.11
N THR A 353 18.48 18.59 -32.23
CA THR A 353 17.24 19.38 -32.21
C THR A 353 16.09 18.66 -31.54
N LYS A 354 15.89 17.36 -31.85
CA LYS A 354 14.85 16.55 -31.24
C LYS A 354 15.14 16.32 -29.73
N ALA A 355 16.41 16.08 -29.40
CA ALA A 355 16.86 15.93 -28.01
C ALA A 355 16.54 17.17 -27.17
N LYS A 356 16.94 18.34 -27.68
CA LYS A 356 16.71 19.64 -27.02
C LYS A 356 15.21 19.88 -26.78
N LEU A 357 14.38 19.69 -27.81
CA LEU A 357 12.94 19.86 -27.69
C LEU A 357 12.33 18.89 -26.63
N GLY A 358 12.73 17.62 -26.64
CA GLY A 358 12.28 16.63 -25.67
C GLY A 358 12.64 17.01 -24.23
N PHE A 359 13.88 17.44 -23.98
CA PHE A 359 14.30 17.90 -22.67
C PHE A 359 13.62 19.21 -22.24
N GLU A 360 13.40 20.16 -23.16
CA GLU A 360 12.73 21.42 -22.86
C GLU A 360 11.27 21.22 -22.43
N LEU A 361 10.58 20.25 -23.00
CA LEU A 361 9.23 19.88 -22.57
C LEU A 361 9.24 19.28 -21.15
N LEU A 362 10.14 18.31 -20.92
CA LEU A 362 10.27 17.65 -19.63
C LEU A 362 10.77 18.56 -18.51
N ALA A 363 11.55 19.57 -18.80
CA ALA A 363 12.10 20.52 -17.82
C ALA A 363 11.02 21.27 -17.03
N ASN A 364 9.77 21.25 -17.47
CA ASN A 364 8.63 21.83 -16.77
C ASN A 364 8.01 20.87 -15.75
N GLU A 365 8.41 19.61 -15.74
CA GLU A 365 7.87 18.61 -14.81
C GLU A 365 8.62 18.62 -13.48
N ARG A 366 7.87 18.51 -12.37
CA ARG A 366 8.40 18.46 -11.01
C ARG A 366 8.67 17.02 -10.59
N SER A 367 9.64 16.41 -11.24
CA SER A 367 9.94 15.00 -11.10
C SER A 367 11.42 14.70 -11.28
N TYR A 368 11.84 13.47 -11.04
CA TYR A 368 13.21 13.03 -11.27
C TYR A 368 13.69 13.30 -12.71
N TYR A 369 12.90 12.90 -13.70
CA TYR A 369 13.25 13.08 -15.09
C TYR A 369 13.13 14.54 -15.53
N GLY A 370 12.15 15.28 -14.99
CA GLY A 370 12.00 16.70 -15.25
C GLY A 370 13.19 17.51 -14.72
N PHE A 371 13.68 17.19 -13.52
CA PHE A 371 14.86 17.84 -12.97
C PHE A 371 16.14 17.51 -13.75
N LEU A 372 16.35 16.26 -14.14
CA LEU A 372 17.46 15.88 -15.02
C LEU A 372 17.38 16.60 -16.37
N ALA A 373 16.21 16.66 -16.97
CA ALA A 373 16.01 17.37 -18.23
C ALA A 373 16.31 18.86 -18.09
N ALA A 374 15.83 19.51 -17.03
CA ALA A 374 16.11 20.91 -16.73
C ALA A 374 17.61 21.18 -16.51
N ASP A 375 18.34 20.22 -15.93
CA ASP A 375 19.79 20.30 -15.77
C ASP A 375 20.51 20.29 -17.13
N ILE A 376 20.11 19.37 -18.02
CA ILE A 376 20.71 19.24 -19.36
C ILE A 376 20.51 20.54 -20.20
N VAL A 377 19.30 21.12 -20.16
CA VAL A 377 19.00 22.35 -20.92
C VAL A 377 19.28 23.63 -20.13
N LYS A 378 19.83 23.52 -18.91
CA LYS A 378 20.19 24.66 -18.03
C LYS A 378 19.00 25.58 -17.70
N LYS A 379 17.80 25.04 -17.65
CA LYS A 379 16.58 25.76 -17.21
C LYS A 379 16.43 25.74 -15.68
N PRO A 380 15.80 26.77 -15.05
CA PRO A 380 15.40 26.70 -13.67
C PRO A 380 14.38 25.58 -13.46
N TYR A 381 14.37 25.00 -12.26
CA TYR A 381 13.34 24.01 -11.89
C TYR A 381 11.98 24.67 -11.69
N HIS A 382 10.93 23.99 -12.12
CA HIS A 382 9.55 24.40 -11.87
C HIS A 382 9.15 24.00 -10.43
N LEU A 383 9.39 24.91 -9.47
CA LEU A 383 9.14 24.75 -8.03
C LEU A 383 8.18 25.83 -7.50
N ALA A 384 7.29 26.32 -8.35
CA ALA A 384 6.23 27.22 -7.91
C ALA A 384 5.32 26.48 -6.93
N HIS A 385 5.01 27.14 -5.80
CA HIS A 385 3.98 26.72 -4.87
C HIS A 385 2.70 27.49 -5.19
N ILE A 386 1.60 26.76 -5.23
CA ILE A 386 0.25 27.32 -5.39
C ILE A 386 -0.63 26.61 -4.38
N ASP A 387 -1.24 27.38 -3.49
CA ASP A 387 -2.16 26.85 -2.48
C ASP A 387 -3.28 26.02 -3.10
N THR A 388 -3.73 25.02 -2.36
CA THR A 388 -4.85 24.18 -2.79
C THR A 388 -6.11 25.03 -2.93
N PRO A 389 -6.70 25.14 -4.14
CA PRO A 389 -7.87 25.99 -4.37
C PRO A 389 -9.11 25.35 -3.74
N VAL A 390 -9.70 26.02 -2.73
CA VAL A 390 -10.93 25.58 -2.07
C VAL A 390 -11.91 26.73 -1.88
N SER A 391 -13.20 26.45 -2.07
CA SER A 391 -14.23 27.38 -1.68
C SER A 391 -14.49 27.33 -0.16
N GLN A 392 -14.82 28.46 0.44
CA GLN A 392 -15.18 28.51 1.86
C GLN A 392 -16.35 27.57 2.17
N ILE A 393 -17.32 27.46 1.24
CA ILE A 393 -18.47 26.54 1.37
C ILE A 393 -17.99 25.07 1.49
N SER A 394 -17.06 24.63 0.65
CA SER A 394 -16.53 23.26 0.74
C SER A 394 -15.71 23.05 2.02
N LEU A 395 -14.96 24.06 2.44
CA LEU A 395 -14.18 24.00 3.69
C LEU A 395 -15.10 23.86 4.90
N ASP A 396 -16.10 24.73 5.03
CA ASP A 396 -17.07 24.68 6.12
C ASP A 396 -17.88 23.37 6.12
N LYS A 397 -18.25 22.89 4.95
CA LYS A 397 -18.89 21.58 4.79
C LYS A 397 -18.06 20.44 5.34
N GLN A 398 -16.75 20.41 5.06
CA GLN A 398 -15.89 19.34 5.56
C GLN A 398 -15.52 19.52 7.04
N LYS A 399 -15.34 20.73 7.53
CA LYS A 399 -15.18 21.01 8.98
C LYS A 399 -16.40 20.54 9.79
N ASN A 400 -17.59 20.67 9.24
CA ASN A 400 -18.83 20.23 9.88
C ASN A 400 -19.26 18.79 9.51
N ASN A 401 -18.46 18.07 8.76
CA ASN A 401 -18.75 16.67 8.41
C ASN A 401 -18.58 15.77 9.64
N PRO A 402 -19.65 15.12 10.14
CA PRO A 402 -19.56 14.33 11.38
C PRO A 402 -18.57 13.17 11.31
N GLY A 403 -18.31 12.60 10.12
CA GLY A 403 -17.33 11.55 9.92
C GLY A 403 -15.91 12.08 10.01
N ILE A 404 -15.64 13.25 9.46
CA ILE A 404 -14.33 13.92 9.57
C ILE A 404 -14.07 14.34 11.02
N GLN A 405 -15.07 14.90 11.71
CA GLN A 405 -14.95 15.25 13.13
C GLN A 405 -14.64 14.03 14.00
N ARG A 406 -15.34 12.88 13.78
CA ARG A 406 -15.00 11.63 14.48
C ARG A 406 -13.58 11.16 14.16
N ALA A 407 -13.15 11.28 12.91
CA ALA A 407 -11.81 10.89 12.52
C ALA A 407 -10.73 11.72 13.22
N ILE A 408 -10.91 13.03 13.32
CA ILE A 408 -9.99 13.94 14.01
C ILE A 408 -9.95 13.62 15.51
N GLU A 409 -11.10 13.49 16.18
CA GLU A 409 -11.12 13.16 17.60
C GLU A 409 -10.52 11.78 17.91
N LEU A 410 -10.69 10.80 17.03
CA LEU A 410 -10.00 9.51 17.16
C LEU A 410 -8.48 9.64 16.98
N HIS A 411 -8.04 10.52 16.07
CA HIS A 411 -6.63 10.82 15.88
C HIS A 411 -6.02 11.47 17.13
N GLU A 412 -6.69 12.45 17.72
CA GLU A 412 -6.31 13.10 18.98
C GLU A 412 -6.17 12.11 20.14
N HIS A 413 -7.06 11.11 20.19
CA HIS A 413 -6.97 10.01 21.15
C HIS A 413 -5.99 8.88 20.75
N GLU A 414 -5.10 9.11 19.79
CA GLU A 414 -4.12 8.13 19.28
C GLU A 414 -4.74 6.82 18.76
N ARG A 415 -6.04 6.83 18.43
CA ARG A 415 -6.75 5.69 17.84
C ARG A 415 -6.60 5.67 16.33
N PHE A 416 -5.38 5.69 15.87
CA PHE A 416 -5.02 5.93 14.47
C PHE A 416 -5.70 4.99 13.46
N ILE A 417 -5.93 3.72 13.81
CA ILE A 417 -6.59 2.75 12.91
C ILE A 417 -8.05 3.16 12.69
N ASP A 418 -8.78 3.49 13.77
CA ASP A 418 -10.17 3.88 13.70
C ASP A 418 -10.32 5.27 13.07
N ALA A 419 -9.42 6.19 13.40
CA ALA A 419 -9.32 7.50 12.78
C ALA A 419 -9.24 7.41 11.25
N ARG A 420 -8.31 6.63 10.73
CA ARG A 420 -8.18 6.41 9.27
C ARG A 420 -9.39 5.70 8.67
N ARG A 421 -10.03 4.82 9.41
CA ARG A 421 -11.26 4.14 8.97
C ARG A 421 -12.42 5.13 8.81
N GLU A 422 -12.65 5.99 9.83
CA GLU A 422 -13.65 7.06 9.76
C GLU A 422 -13.36 8.04 8.62
N TRP A 423 -12.11 8.48 8.50
CA TRP A 423 -11.70 9.39 7.44
C TRP A 423 -11.97 8.82 6.04
N ASN A 424 -11.53 7.58 5.80
CA ASN A 424 -11.74 6.92 4.51
C ASN A 424 -13.24 6.73 4.21
N TYR A 425 -14.04 6.52 5.23
CA TYR A 425 -15.49 6.39 5.09
C TYR A 425 -16.13 7.73 4.77
N ALA A 426 -15.77 8.79 5.50
CA ALA A 426 -16.29 10.14 5.32
C ALA A 426 -15.90 10.77 3.97
N THR A 427 -14.71 10.44 3.48
CA THR A 427 -14.18 10.98 2.20
C THR A 427 -14.51 10.10 0.99
N LYS A 428 -15.16 8.95 1.18
CA LYS A 428 -15.51 8.04 0.09
C LYS A 428 -16.53 8.68 -0.84
N GLY A 429 -16.18 8.82 -2.11
CA GLY A 429 -17.07 9.36 -3.14
C GLY A 429 -17.19 10.88 -3.15
N LEU A 430 -16.39 11.60 -2.35
CA LEU A 430 -16.28 13.05 -2.47
C LEU A 430 -15.69 13.45 -3.83
N VAL A 431 -16.15 14.57 -4.37
CA VAL A 431 -15.57 15.20 -5.57
C VAL A 431 -14.27 15.94 -5.23
N ASN A 432 -13.46 16.28 -6.24
CA ASN A 432 -12.14 16.87 -6.04
C ASN A 432 -12.12 18.09 -5.11
N GLY A 433 -13.02 19.06 -5.29
CA GLY A 433 -13.07 20.25 -4.43
C GLY A 433 -13.35 19.93 -2.95
N ASP A 434 -14.24 18.97 -2.68
CA ASP A 434 -14.51 18.49 -1.33
C ASP A 434 -13.34 17.68 -0.75
N LEU A 435 -12.61 16.90 -1.58
CA LEU A 435 -11.39 16.21 -1.15
C LEU A 435 -10.26 17.19 -0.85
N GLN A 436 -10.11 18.24 -1.67
CA GLN A 436 -9.17 19.34 -1.41
C GLN A 436 -9.48 20.03 -0.08
N ALA A 437 -10.75 20.35 0.16
CA ALA A 437 -11.19 20.93 1.43
C ALA A 437 -10.91 19.98 2.62
N ALA A 438 -11.20 18.69 2.48
CA ALA A 438 -10.88 17.71 3.50
C ALA A 438 -9.38 17.61 3.77
N SER A 439 -8.51 17.72 2.74
CA SER A 439 -7.06 17.70 2.95
C SER A 439 -6.57 18.89 3.79
N LEU A 440 -7.14 20.08 3.60
CA LEU A 440 -6.82 21.24 4.42
C LEU A 440 -7.31 21.07 5.86
N VAL A 441 -8.49 20.47 6.07
CA VAL A 441 -9.00 20.17 7.42
C VAL A 441 -8.08 19.18 8.15
N ALA A 442 -7.51 18.19 7.44
CA ALA A 442 -6.52 17.30 8.03
C ALA A 442 -5.22 18.02 8.39
N GLU A 443 -4.75 18.94 7.55
CA GLU A 443 -3.56 19.74 7.80
C GLU A 443 -3.75 20.68 9.00
N GLU A 444 -4.89 21.37 9.08
CA GLU A 444 -5.25 22.20 10.25
C GLU A 444 -5.25 21.39 11.57
N ALA A 445 -5.62 20.11 11.50
CA ALA A 445 -5.59 19.19 12.64
C ALA A 445 -4.20 18.57 12.90
N GLY A 446 -3.13 18.98 12.20
CA GLY A 446 -1.79 18.40 12.33
C GLY A 446 -1.66 16.97 11.80
N TRP A 447 -2.62 16.49 11.04
CA TRP A 447 -2.64 15.12 10.51
C TRP A 447 -2.05 15.05 9.10
N HIS A 448 -0.74 15.31 9.02
CA HIS A 448 -0.01 15.53 7.77
C HIS A 448 -0.09 14.37 6.77
N ASP A 449 0.09 13.11 7.21
CA ASP A 449 -0.01 11.97 6.30
C ASP A 449 -1.39 11.88 5.66
N GLN A 450 -2.44 12.15 6.42
CA GLN A 450 -3.81 12.11 5.92
C GLN A 450 -4.10 13.28 4.97
N ALA A 451 -3.58 14.46 5.25
CA ALA A 451 -3.64 15.63 4.36
C ALA A 451 -2.99 15.31 3.01
N ILE A 452 -1.75 14.82 3.03
CA ILE A 452 -0.98 14.43 1.85
C ILE A 452 -1.72 13.38 1.00
N PHE A 453 -2.19 12.29 1.62
CA PHE A 453 -2.85 11.22 0.90
C PHE A 453 -4.24 11.61 0.38
N THR A 454 -4.94 12.51 1.07
CA THR A 454 -6.24 13.00 0.62
C THR A 454 -6.09 13.92 -0.58
N LEU A 455 -5.15 14.86 -0.54
CA LEU A 455 -4.85 15.74 -1.66
C LEU A 455 -4.37 14.96 -2.90
N ALA A 456 -3.55 13.94 -2.71
CA ALA A 456 -3.06 13.10 -3.80
C ALA A 456 -4.17 12.44 -4.64
N LYS A 457 -5.35 12.18 -4.04
CA LYS A 457 -6.53 11.63 -4.76
C LYS A 457 -7.09 12.60 -5.80
N THR A 458 -6.83 13.90 -5.66
CA THR A 458 -7.32 14.94 -6.57
C THR A 458 -6.39 15.22 -7.75
N ALA A 459 -5.21 14.59 -7.77
CA ALA A 459 -4.12 14.87 -8.70
C ALA A 459 -3.69 16.35 -8.71
N TYR A 460 -3.92 17.09 -7.63
CA TYR A 460 -3.40 18.46 -7.45
C TYR A 460 -1.97 18.39 -6.87
N TRP A 461 -1.00 18.89 -7.61
CA TRP A 461 0.41 18.68 -7.31
C TRP A 461 1.16 19.95 -6.91
N ASP A 462 0.52 21.14 -6.97
CA ASP A 462 1.21 22.43 -6.85
C ASP A 462 1.29 22.96 -5.43
N ASP A 463 0.51 22.42 -4.50
CA ASP A 463 0.63 22.74 -3.08
C ASP A 463 1.83 22.04 -2.46
N LEU A 464 2.98 22.70 -2.52
CA LEU A 464 4.22 22.16 -1.97
C LEU A 464 4.23 22.18 -0.44
N GLU A 465 3.47 23.06 0.19
CA GLU A 465 3.43 23.16 1.64
C GLU A 465 2.72 21.98 2.26
N LEU A 466 1.50 21.72 1.86
CA LEU A 466 0.75 20.58 2.31
C LEU A 466 1.41 19.24 1.94
N ARG A 467 1.99 19.13 0.74
CA ARG A 467 2.57 17.88 0.25
C ARG A 467 3.94 17.56 0.81
N PHE A 468 4.69 18.58 1.26
CA PHE A 468 6.05 18.48 1.78
C PHE A 468 6.16 19.30 3.07
N PRO A 469 5.48 18.90 4.15
CA PRO A 469 5.50 19.64 5.42
C PRO A 469 6.90 19.64 6.04
N LEU A 470 7.22 20.70 6.78
CA LEU A 470 8.43 20.82 7.58
C LEU A 470 8.15 20.39 9.03
N HIS A 471 7.65 19.17 9.21
CA HIS A 471 7.33 18.62 10.53
C HIS A 471 8.58 17.96 11.15
N HIS A 472 8.76 18.08 12.48
CA HIS A 472 9.94 17.64 13.23
C HIS A 472 11.25 18.35 12.84
N ASP A 473 11.20 19.63 12.43
CA ASP A 473 12.36 20.37 11.91
C ASP A 473 13.55 20.38 12.88
N ASP A 474 13.30 20.59 14.17
CA ASP A 474 14.35 20.60 15.20
C ASP A 474 15.08 19.24 15.26
N LEU A 475 14.33 18.14 15.34
CA LEU A 475 14.90 16.78 15.42
C LEU A 475 15.68 16.42 14.13
N ILE A 476 15.16 16.83 12.98
CA ILE A 476 15.81 16.57 11.68
C ILE A 476 17.08 17.40 11.54
N ASN A 477 17.08 18.66 11.93
CA ASN A 477 18.26 19.50 11.88
C ASN A 477 19.35 19.04 12.87
N GLU A 478 18.97 18.62 14.09
CA GLU A 478 19.86 18.01 15.05
C GLU A 478 20.52 16.74 14.51
N ALA A 479 19.72 15.79 14.02
CA ALA A 479 20.21 14.56 13.41
C ALA A 479 21.10 14.84 12.18
N ALA A 480 20.75 15.82 11.36
CA ALA A 480 21.55 16.22 10.21
C ALA A 480 22.94 16.76 10.62
N LYS A 481 23.00 17.53 11.70
CA LYS A 481 24.25 18.04 12.27
C LYS A 481 25.11 16.90 12.85
N ASP A 482 24.51 16.05 13.66
CA ASP A 482 25.20 14.95 14.35
C ASP A 482 25.78 13.94 13.38
N PHE A 483 25.08 13.62 12.32
CA PHE A 483 25.48 12.64 11.31
C PHE A 483 26.02 13.27 10.02
N LYS A 484 26.26 14.58 9.97
CA LYS A 484 26.80 15.31 8.80
C LYS A 484 26.03 15.01 7.50
N LEU A 485 24.70 14.92 7.61
CA LEU A 485 23.80 14.69 6.48
C LEU A 485 23.17 16.00 5.99
N ASP A 486 22.74 16.02 4.74
CA ASP A 486 21.84 17.06 4.25
C ASP A 486 20.44 16.86 4.87
N PRO A 487 19.90 17.83 5.65
CA PRO A 487 18.57 17.71 6.21
C PRO A 487 17.48 17.46 5.15
N SER A 488 17.64 18.00 3.93
CA SER A 488 16.70 17.77 2.82
C SER A 488 16.65 16.29 2.43
N TRP A 489 17.74 15.54 2.65
CA TRP A 489 17.76 14.09 2.43
C TRP A 489 17.00 13.33 3.51
N ILE A 490 17.15 13.69 4.77
CA ILE A 490 16.41 13.08 5.88
C ILE A 490 14.91 13.32 5.68
N TYR A 491 14.51 14.57 5.39
CA TYR A 491 13.13 14.90 5.04
C TYR A 491 12.59 14.07 3.87
N ALA A 492 13.37 13.92 2.81
CA ALA A 492 12.98 13.16 1.62
C ALA A 492 12.77 11.67 1.93
N VAL A 493 13.63 11.09 2.79
CA VAL A 493 13.49 9.71 3.27
C VAL A 493 12.22 9.56 4.11
N ILE A 494 11.98 10.40 5.12
CA ILE A 494 10.77 10.38 5.95
C ILE A 494 9.52 10.51 5.08
N ARG A 495 9.53 11.46 4.13
CA ARG A 495 8.42 11.68 3.20
C ARG A 495 8.12 10.45 2.34
N GLN A 496 9.15 9.74 1.88
CA GLN A 496 8.99 8.56 1.05
C GLN A 496 8.59 7.32 1.87
N GLU A 497 9.10 7.18 3.09
CA GLU A 497 8.88 6.02 3.95
C GLU A 497 7.50 6.02 4.61
N SER A 498 7.10 7.14 5.16
CA SER A 498 5.89 7.23 5.98
C SER A 498 4.95 8.38 5.62
N ALA A 499 5.39 9.36 4.82
CA ALA A 499 4.72 10.64 4.66
C ALA A 499 4.45 11.34 6.01
N PHE A 500 5.39 11.25 6.95
CA PHE A 500 5.31 11.75 8.34
C PHE A 500 4.33 10.99 9.25
N ARG A 501 3.90 9.81 8.86
CA ARG A 501 3.07 8.96 9.69
C ARG A 501 3.88 8.29 10.80
N GLN A 502 3.74 8.79 12.02
CA GLN A 502 4.50 8.33 13.18
C GLN A 502 4.20 6.86 13.56
N ASP A 503 2.94 6.44 13.51
CA ASP A 503 2.51 5.07 13.82
C ASP A 503 2.70 4.08 12.66
N ALA A 504 3.43 4.48 11.60
CA ALA A 504 3.59 3.66 10.41
C ALA A 504 4.22 2.29 10.72
N ARG A 505 3.59 1.24 10.17
CA ARG A 505 4.09 -0.13 10.23
C ARG A 505 3.90 -0.81 8.88
N SER A 506 4.98 -1.35 8.33
CA SER A 506 4.89 -2.12 7.10
C SER A 506 4.44 -3.57 7.38
N HIS A 507 4.00 -4.26 6.35
CA HIS A 507 3.64 -5.69 6.44
C HIS A 507 4.83 -6.61 6.79
N VAL A 508 6.06 -6.16 6.55
CA VAL A 508 7.29 -6.87 6.91
C VAL A 508 7.87 -6.43 8.26
N GLY A 509 7.23 -5.47 8.94
CA GLY A 509 7.56 -5.06 10.29
C GLY A 509 8.49 -3.84 10.41
N ALA A 510 8.72 -3.08 9.34
CA ALA A 510 9.37 -1.78 9.43
C ALA A 510 8.48 -0.76 10.17
N MET A 511 9.08 0.16 10.94
CA MET A 511 8.36 0.98 11.92
C MET A 511 8.78 2.45 11.92
N GLY A 512 7.82 3.34 12.18
CA GLY A 512 8.01 4.75 12.45
C GLY A 512 8.27 5.60 11.21
N LEU A 513 8.68 6.84 11.42
CA LEU A 513 8.85 7.87 10.39
C LEU A 513 9.80 7.46 9.26
N MET A 514 10.93 6.86 9.59
CA MET A 514 11.95 6.39 8.64
C MET A 514 11.88 4.88 8.36
N GLN A 515 10.78 4.20 8.76
CA GLN A 515 10.50 2.78 8.50
C GLN A 515 11.66 1.84 8.81
N LEU A 516 12.21 1.93 10.03
CA LEU A 516 13.31 1.07 10.44
C LEU A 516 12.83 -0.34 10.79
N MET A 517 13.53 -1.35 10.26
CA MET A 517 13.39 -2.72 10.75
C MET A 517 13.94 -2.83 12.17
N PRO A 518 13.29 -3.56 13.10
CA PRO A 518 13.82 -3.76 14.45
C PRO A 518 15.20 -4.38 14.49
N SER A 519 15.56 -5.21 13.51
CA SER A 519 16.90 -5.76 13.33
C SER A 519 17.94 -4.68 12.99
N THR A 520 17.60 -3.79 12.05
CA THR A 520 18.46 -2.66 11.67
C THR A 520 18.63 -1.69 12.84
N ALA A 521 17.55 -1.33 13.53
CA ALA A 521 17.60 -0.47 14.71
C ALA A 521 18.54 -1.04 15.80
N ARG A 522 18.53 -2.38 16.00
CA ARG A 522 19.46 -3.04 16.94
C ARG A 522 20.92 -2.91 16.53
N VAL A 523 21.21 -3.12 15.25
CA VAL A 523 22.58 -3.00 14.72
C VAL A 523 23.09 -1.57 14.85
N VAL A 524 22.27 -0.59 14.49
CA VAL A 524 22.59 0.84 14.56
C VAL A 524 22.80 1.29 16.02
N ALA A 525 21.87 0.97 16.91
CA ALA A 525 21.97 1.37 18.31
C ALA A 525 23.23 0.82 18.98
N LYS A 526 23.55 -0.47 18.79
CA LYS A 526 24.72 -1.10 19.41
C LYS A 526 26.04 -0.81 18.68
N GLY A 527 26.02 -0.92 17.35
CA GLY A 527 27.26 -0.93 16.56
C GLY A 527 27.72 0.47 16.11
N ILE A 528 26.79 1.42 15.98
CA ILE A 528 27.12 2.78 15.52
C ILE A 528 27.03 3.79 16.68
N LEU A 529 25.92 3.78 17.40
CA LEU A 529 25.66 4.78 18.44
C LEU A 529 26.18 4.35 19.82
N ASN A 530 26.58 3.10 20.00
CA ASN A 530 26.96 2.51 21.28
C ASN A 530 25.92 2.74 22.40
N GLN A 531 24.63 2.61 22.03
CA GLN A 531 23.48 2.87 22.88
C GLN A 531 22.71 1.59 23.20
N ARG A 532 21.85 1.68 24.23
CA ARG A 532 20.90 0.62 24.54
C ARG A 532 19.93 0.40 23.38
N VAL A 533 19.68 -0.86 23.00
CA VAL A 533 18.67 -1.20 21.98
C VAL A 533 17.29 -0.73 22.43
N PRO A 534 16.59 0.11 21.64
CA PRO A 534 15.27 0.59 22.00
C PRO A 534 14.26 -0.58 22.00
N LYS A 535 13.24 -0.48 22.84
CA LYS A 535 12.08 -1.35 22.77
C LYS A 535 11.32 -1.11 21.45
N THR A 536 10.65 -2.12 20.95
CA THR A 536 9.91 -2.04 19.67
C THR A 536 8.91 -0.86 19.62
N LYS A 537 8.26 -0.51 20.74
CA LYS A 537 7.36 0.65 20.80
C LYS A 537 8.10 1.98 20.63
N GLN A 538 9.32 2.09 21.13
CA GLN A 538 10.13 3.32 21.02
C GLN A 538 10.55 3.62 19.58
N LEU A 539 10.51 2.65 18.68
CA LEU A 539 10.69 2.90 17.24
C LEU A 539 9.54 3.70 16.61
N LEU A 540 8.47 3.96 17.33
CA LEU A 540 7.40 4.87 16.91
C LEU A 540 7.57 6.28 17.49
N GLU A 541 8.51 6.50 18.41
CA GLU A 541 8.85 7.81 18.92
C GLU A 541 9.71 8.55 17.88
N ALA A 542 9.33 9.80 17.56
CA ALA A 542 9.96 10.57 16.48
C ALA A 542 11.47 10.72 16.68
N GLU A 543 11.90 11.16 17.86
CA GLU A 543 13.31 11.36 18.22
C GLU A 543 14.12 10.08 18.04
N THR A 544 13.68 8.97 18.64
CA THR A 544 14.36 7.68 18.53
C THR A 544 14.46 7.21 17.08
N ASN A 545 13.39 7.37 16.31
CA ASN A 545 13.31 6.87 14.93
C ASN A 545 14.17 7.70 13.97
N ILE A 546 14.11 9.04 14.09
CA ILE A 546 14.91 9.97 13.26
C ILE A 546 16.40 9.80 13.55
N SER A 547 16.79 9.74 14.82
CA SER A 547 18.20 9.55 15.21
C SER A 547 18.77 8.23 14.64
N LEU A 548 18.09 7.10 14.88
CA LEU A 548 18.54 5.79 14.36
C LEU A 548 18.52 5.70 12.84
N GLY A 549 17.48 6.26 12.21
CA GLY A 549 17.36 6.26 10.74
C GLY A 549 18.43 7.10 10.07
N SER A 550 18.75 8.26 10.63
CA SER A 550 19.81 9.15 10.15
C SER A 550 21.19 8.53 10.36
N ALA A 551 21.44 7.89 11.50
CA ALA A 551 22.67 7.17 11.74
C ALA A 551 22.89 6.04 10.72
N TYR A 552 21.83 5.29 10.38
CA TYR A 552 21.90 4.25 9.36
C TYR A 552 22.14 4.83 7.96
N LEU A 553 21.47 5.95 7.63
CA LEU A 553 21.65 6.63 6.35
C LEU A 553 23.09 7.15 6.20
N ASN A 554 23.69 7.68 7.28
CA ASN A 554 25.09 8.09 7.29
C ASN A 554 26.03 6.92 7.09
N GLN A 555 25.83 5.79 7.79
CA GLN A 555 26.62 4.57 7.61
C GLN A 555 26.64 4.14 6.14
N LEU A 556 25.47 4.15 5.49
CA LEU A 556 25.38 3.81 4.06
C LEU A 556 26.08 4.85 3.18
N SER A 557 25.99 6.14 3.53
CA SER A 557 26.71 7.21 2.82
C SER A 557 28.22 6.99 2.89
N GLU A 558 28.75 6.66 4.04
CA GLU A 558 30.17 6.36 4.23
C GLU A 558 30.59 5.09 3.46
N GLN A 559 29.78 4.01 3.55
CA GLN A 559 30.03 2.77 2.82
C GLN A 559 30.16 3.01 1.31
N TYR A 560 29.32 3.88 0.75
CA TYR A 560 29.30 4.21 -0.67
C TYR A 560 30.07 5.50 -1.02
N LYS A 561 31.02 5.92 -0.17
CA LYS A 561 31.94 7.05 -0.42
C LYS A 561 31.18 8.34 -0.82
N GLY A 562 30.02 8.58 -0.17
CA GLY A 562 29.16 9.72 -0.42
C GLY A 562 28.34 9.65 -1.71
N ASN A 563 28.23 8.48 -2.37
CA ASN A 563 27.34 8.31 -3.51
C ASN A 563 25.88 8.20 -3.01
N ILE A 564 25.13 9.28 -3.18
CA ILE A 564 23.78 9.43 -2.65
C ILE A 564 22.79 8.42 -3.27
N ILE A 565 22.99 8.03 -4.54
CA ILE A 565 22.13 7.06 -5.23
C ILE A 565 22.30 5.68 -4.57
N LEU A 566 23.55 5.24 -4.39
CA LEU A 566 23.84 3.93 -3.80
C LEU A 566 23.40 3.86 -2.34
N ALA A 567 23.66 4.91 -1.55
CA ALA A 567 23.22 4.99 -0.17
C ALA A 567 21.70 4.96 -0.05
N THR A 568 20.98 5.73 -0.89
CA THR A 568 19.50 5.74 -0.92
C THR A 568 18.95 4.37 -1.35
N ALA A 569 19.54 3.73 -2.34
CA ALA A 569 19.16 2.39 -2.78
C ALA A 569 19.42 1.35 -1.66
N GLY A 570 20.57 1.47 -0.96
CA GLY A 570 20.96 0.63 0.16
C GLY A 570 20.02 0.74 1.36
N TYR A 571 19.48 1.93 1.61
CA TYR A 571 18.50 2.16 2.68
C TYR A 571 17.22 1.34 2.46
N ASN A 572 16.70 1.33 1.23
CA ASN A 572 15.47 0.61 0.89
C ASN A 572 15.68 -0.89 0.62
N ALA A 573 16.70 -1.25 -0.17
CA ALA A 573 16.91 -2.63 -0.61
C ALA A 573 17.88 -3.41 0.26
N GLY A 574 18.66 -2.74 1.10
CA GLY A 574 19.79 -3.28 1.82
C GLY A 574 21.09 -3.27 0.98
N PRO A 575 22.24 -3.03 1.60
CA PRO A 575 23.52 -2.86 0.90
C PRO A 575 23.94 -4.11 0.10
N LEU A 576 23.71 -5.31 0.58
CA LEU A 576 24.05 -6.54 -0.14
C LEU A 576 23.38 -6.66 -1.52
N ASN A 577 22.16 -6.14 -1.67
CA ASN A 577 21.51 -6.12 -2.98
C ASN A 577 22.16 -5.08 -3.88
N VAL A 578 22.46 -3.89 -3.35
CA VAL A 578 23.11 -2.82 -4.11
C VAL A 578 24.47 -3.26 -4.63
N ASP A 579 25.29 -3.91 -3.79
CA ASP A 579 26.60 -4.44 -4.17
C ASP A 579 26.50 -5.47 -5.31
N GLN A 580 25.44 -6.30 -5.31
CA GLN A 580 25.17 -7.24 -6.40
C GLN A 580 24.71 -6.54 -7.71
N TRP A 581 24.17 -5.33 -7.61
CA TRP A 581 23.72 -4.57 -8.78
C TRP A 581 24.82 -3.75 -9.44
N LEU A 582 25.96 -3.56 -8.78
CA LEU A 582 27.13 -2.94 -9.38
C LEU A 582 27.66 -3.82 -10.52
N GLY A 583 27.92 -3.19 -11.67
CA GLY A 583 28.46 -3.85 -12.86
C GLY A 583 30.00 -3.90 -12.86
N GLU A 584 30.55 -4.47 -13.94
CA GLU A 584 32.01 -4.54 -14.17
C GLU A 584 32.57 -3.20 -14.71
N THR A 585 31.70 -2.30 -15.15
CA THR A 585 32.04 -0.98 -15.70
C THR A 585 31.31 0.13 -14.95
N GLU A 586 31.91 1.32 -14.96
CA GLU A 586 31.25 2.54 -14.49
C GLU A 586 30.02 2.85 -15.37
N LEU A 587 28.93 3.31 -14.75
CA LEU A 587 27.69 3.67 -15.45
C LEU A 587 27.28 5.10 -15.14
N PRO A 588 26.71 5.83 -16.13
CA PRO A 588 26.00 7.08 -15.86
C PRO A 588 24.93 6.90 -14.80
N ALA A 589 24.75 7.89 -13.94
CA ALA A 589 23.81 7.83 -12.82
C ALA A 589 22.38 7.52 -13.23
N ASP A 590 21.88 8.17 -14.28
CA ASP A 590 20.53 7.98 -14.82
C ASP A 590 20.33 6.57 -15.37
N VAL A 591 21.33 6.04 -16.08
CA VAL A 591 21.31 4.65 -16.61
C VAL A 591 21.26 3.66 -15.46
N TRP A 592 22.13 3.79 -14.45
CA TRP A 592 22.15 2.84 -13.32
C TRP A 592 20.83 2.87 -12.54
N VAL A 593 20.26 4.05 -12.28
CA VAL A 593 18.96 4.18 -11.60
C VAL A 593 17.89 3.44 -12.39
N GLU A 594 17.84 3.58 -13.72
CA GLU A 594 16.88 2.85 -14.57
C GLU A 594 17.08 1.33 -14.50
N LEU A 595 18.32 0.87 -14.33
CA LEU A 595 18.67 -0.55 -14.28
C LEU A 595 18.49 -1.19 -12.89
N ILE A 596 18.03 -0.47 -11.87
CA ILE A 596 17.73 -1.05 -10.55
C ILE A 596 16.68 -2.17 -10.72
N PRO A 597 17.00 -3.42 -10.34
CA PRO A 597 16.11 -4.56 -10.63
C PRO A 597 14.81 -4.57 -9.84
N PHE A 598 14.83 -4.01 -8.62
CA PHE A 598 13.64 -3.97 -7.76
C PHE A 598 12.80 -2.74 -8.08
N HIS A 599 11.60 -2.98 -8.59
CA HIS A 599 10.67 -1.90 -8.97
C HIS A 599 10.38 -0.92 -7.80
N GLU A 600 10.30 -1.43 -6.59
CA GLU A 600 10.13 -0.60 -5.38
C GLU A 600 11.33 0.33 -5.20
N THR A 601 12.55 -0.21 -5.19
CA THR A 601 13.77 0.57 -5.01
C THR A 601 14.04 1.53 -6.15
N HIS A 602 13.75 1.14 -7.40
CA HIS A 602 13.81 2.01 -8.57
C HIS A 602 12.92 3.25 -8.40
N ARG A 603 11.69 3.07 -7.94
CA ARG A 603 10.78 4.19 -7.66
C ARG A 603 11.24 4.99 -6.44
N TYR A 604 11.69 4.32 -5.39
CA TYR A 604 12.15 4.91 -4.14
C TYR A 604 13.30 5.90 -4.36
N VAL A 605 14.35 5.49 -5.05
CA VAL A 605 15.52 6.34 -5.34
C VAL A 605 15.11 7.60 -6.10
N ARG A 606 14.31 7.46 -7.17
CA ARG A 606 13.82 8.61 -7.95
C ARG A 606 12.97 9.56 -7.10
N SER A 607 12.09 9.02 -6.25
CA SER A 607 11.27 9.83 -5.36
C SER A 607 12.11 10.60 -4.35
N VAL A 608 13.03 9.93 -3.65
CA VAL A 608 13.89 10.57 -2.63
C VAL A 608 14.73 11.68 -3.26
N LEU A 609 15.37 11.43 -4.39
CA LEU A 609 16.17 12.44 -5.10
C LEU A 609 15.33 13.64 -5.52
N SER A 610 14.13 13.43 -6.01
CA SER A 610 13.20 14.52 -6.36
C SER A 610 12.75 15.29 -5.13
N TYR A 611 12.45 14.60 -4.05
CA TYR A 611 11.99 15.23 -2.81
C TYR A 611 13.08 16.08 -2.16
N MET A 612 14.35 15.68 -2.27
CA MET A 612 15.47 16.52 -1.81
C MET A 612 15.47 17.90 -2.47
N VAL A 613 15.27 17.95 -3.78
CA VAL A 613 15.18 19.20 -4.55
C VAL A 613 14.01 20.05 -4.05
N ILE A 614 12.86 19.43 -3.80
CA ILE A 614 11.67 20.13 -3.30
C ILE A 614 11.90 20.62 -1.87
N TYR A 615 12.53 19.81 -1.00
CA TYR A 615 12.82 20.22 0.38
C TYR A 615 13.87 21.34 0.49
N ASP A 616 14.83 21.44 -0.44
CA ASP A 616 15.69 22.63 -0.50
C ASP A 616 14.84 23.90 -0.64
N LYS A 617 13.89 23.89 -1.58
CA LYS A 617 12.97 25.01 -1.78
C LYS A 617 12.10 25.28 -0.56
N ARG A 618 11.51 24.22 0.03
CA ARG A 618 10.64 24.35 1.22
C ARG A 618 11.38 24.93 2.43
N ARG A 619 12.65 24.58 2.59
CA ARG A 619 13.52 25.07 3.68
C ARG A 619 14.13 26.43 3.41
N GLY A 620 13.75 27.10 2.32
CA GLY A 620 14.28 28.41 1.94
C GLY A 620 15.76 28.42 1.56
N LYS A 621 16.34 27.25 1.25
CA LYS A 621 17.74 27.12 0.83
C LYS A 621 17.89 27.33 -0.68
N LYS A 622 19.12 27.67 -1.09
CA LYS A 622 19.48 27.59 -2.51
C LYS A 622 19.29 26.16 -2.96
N VAL A 623 18.46 25.97 -3.99
CA VAL A 623 18.20 24.64 -4.54
C VAL A 623 19.46 24.10 -5.20
N THR A 624 19.96 22.97 -4.72
CA THR A 624 21.09 22.25 -5.33
C THR A 624 20.58 21.48 -6.54
N ARG A 625 21.26 21.65 -7.69
CA ARG A 625 20.91 20.92 -8.92
C ARG A 625 21.02 19.42 -8.69
N LEU A 626 20.13 18.65 -9.31
CA LEU A 626 20.16 17.21 -9.18
C LEU A 626 21.45 16.63 -9.76
N SER A 627 21.91 17.17 -10.89
CA SER A 627 23.20 16.84 -11.51
C SER A 627 24.41 17.07 -10.60
N ASP A 628 24.35 18.05 -9.68
CA ASP A 628 25.43 18.31 -8.71
C ASP A 628 25.41 17.33 -7.54
N ARG A 629 24.27 16.69 -7.27
CA ARG A 629 24.10 15.71 -6.19
C ARG A 629 24.47 14.29 -6.61
N ILE A 630 24.16 13.94 -7.87
CA ILE A 630 24.35 12.57 -8.37
C ILE A 630 25.72 12.44 -9.05
N LYS A 631 26.36 11.31 -8.79
CA LYS A 631 27.65 10.96 -9.40
C LYS A 631 27.49 9.70 -10.22
N ALA A 632 28.37 9.50 -11.18
CA ALA A 632 28.49 8.21 -11.87
C ALA A 632 28.63 7.06 -10.86
N ILE A 633 28.08 5.92 -11.22
CA ILE A 633 28.09 4.74 -10.36
C ILE A 633 29.34 3.93 -10.65
N PRO A 634 30.22 3.73 -9.67
CA PRO A 634 31.48 3.03 -9.87
C PRO A 634 31.24 1.56 -10.26
N LYS A 635 32.22 0.97 -10.90
CA LYS A 635 32.25 -0.48 -11.08
C LYS A 635 32.34 -1.19 -9.72
N ARG A 636 31.97 -2.45 -9.69
CA ARG A 636 32.14 -3.32 -8.54
C ARG A 636 33.64 -3.42 -8.20
N GLU A 637 33.97 -3.18 -6.94
CA GLU A 637 35.29 -3.48 -6.42
C GLU A 637 35.38 -5.00 -6.11
N ASP A 638 36.44 -5.67 -6.51
CA ASP A 638 36.72 -7.10 -6.29
C ASP A 638 36.89 -7.44 -4.81
#